data_170a4f6ebd85ff68e7b52195b0246d20
#
_entry.id   170a4f6ebd85ff68e7b52195b0246d20
#
_cell.length_a   1.000
_cell.length_b   1.000
_cell.length_c   1.000
_cell.angle_alpha   90.00
_cell.angle_beta   90.00
_cell.angle_gamma   90.00
#
_symmetry.space_group_name_H-M   'P 1'
#
loop_
_entity.id
_entity.type
_entity.pdbx_description
1 polymer ?
#
loop_
_entity_poly.entity_id
_entity_poly.type
_entity_poly.pdbx_seq_one_letter_code
_entity_poly.pdbx_strand_id
1 'polypeptide(L)'
;MTFLVRHSLFVLAVSVMASTAFGDAFKDRIKPFLTTYCTSCHGPEKQKGKIRVDHLTASMSDRKEAELWSRMLEAIEFGEMPSDKAEKFPTKAEARLVQDWIAQTLHQAGLEVEEKKDKEGFGNLVPHDLLFSPAESKRTIDAAARLWRISPKALANTVRGARMVSNPFALDKPHGNFRDFKGKYHFNSLMAEQVTELALAHSEKEVKNARKMVVQLREKGSTIDEANGEAIKRHYHHVLRRSPTEKEMNTLMALLKKVDADLGVPRGLQAVYAAIILQPETLFRLEGTGESDEEGLVALSRRELATSLAFALTDLPPDSNMLRAFENEELPPREIIRTETRRLLDDEKRPTARNRLLQFFQEYFDYEKAEDVFKDQVQGHKHWAPALVYDLNALVTHVLKQDKQVLKTLLTTREYLVYVNSHRDHGNPLVYNLPPDWKPSPKPHRFPEDQRMGVLTHPAWLVAHSTNFDNDPIRRGHWIRYKLLGGNVPDIPINVDAKLPEEPTWTLRKRMHVTREEACYKCHSKMNPLGLPFEIYDHYGRFRFDELDKPVDATSKIVNSGAPGVDGEVNDPFELIERLANSTHCEQVFVRYVFRFFLGRNETLGDAKTLQEAHKAYLQSDGSMEALVISLLSSDSFLYRAKPKQLAQSEAKP
;
A
#
# COMPACT_ATOMS: atom_id res chain seq x y z
N MET A 1 53.93 -7.15 8.89
CA MET A 1 53.27 -6.92 10.20
C MET A 1 52.85 -5.47 10.47
N THR A 2 53.31 -4.50 9.73
CA THR A 2 53.03 -3.07 9.98
C THR A 2 51.79 -2.52 9.27
N PHE A 3 51.20 -3.25 8.32
CA PHE A 3 49.99 -2.81 7.58
C PHE A 3 48.67 -3.21 8.27
N LEU A 4 48.64 -4.30 9.00
CA LEU A 4 47.45 -4.80 9.72
C LEU A 4 47.10 -3.98 10.98
N VAL A 5 48.09 -3.41 11.66
CA VAL A 5 47.87 -2.60 12.88
C VAL A 5 47.26 -1.24 12.58
N ARG A 6 47.53 -0.64 11.39
CA ARG A 6 46.92 0.64 11.01
C ARG A 6 45.42 0.57 10.67
N HIS A 7 44.96 -0.53 10.11
CA HIS A 7 43.53 -0.70 9.79
C HIS A 7 42.69 -0.96 11.04
N SER A 8 43.22 -1.74 12.00
CA SER A 8 42.48 -2.01 13.26
C SER A 8 42.34 -0.75 14.13
N LEU A 9 43.33 0.14 14.14
CA LEU A 9 43.25 1.40 14.88
C LEU A 9 42.28 2.42 14.21
N PHE A 10 42.14 2.39 12.89
CA PHE A 10 41.20 3.28 12.19
C PHE A 10 39.76 2.85 12.39
N VAL A 11 39.45 1.55 12.38
CA VAL A 11 38.12 1.02 12.65
C VAL A 11 37.69 1.25 14.10
N LEU A 12 38.64 1.10 15.05
CA LEU A 12 38.35 1.39 16.48
C LEU A 12 38.11 2.88 16.70
N ALA A 13 38.87 3.76 16.03
CA ALA A 13 38.67 5.21 16.13
C ALA A 13 37.35 5.70 15.54
N VAL A 14 36.86 5.11 14.43
CA VAL A 14 35.58 5.47 13.83
C VAL A 14 34.41 4.97 14.69
N SER A 15 34.51 3.77 15.28
CA SER A 15 33.49 3.27 16.21
C SER A 15 33.43 4.05 17.52
N VAL A 16 34.55 4.52 18.02
CA VAL A 16 34.62 5.37 19.24
C VAL A 16 34.09 6.78 18.92
N MET A 17 34.38 7.35 17.74
CA MET A 17 33.85 8.67 17.35
C MET A 17 32.34 8.64 17.10
N ALA A 18 31.78 7.56 16.57
CA ALA A 18 30.33 7.42 16.42
C ALA A 18 29.64 7.33 17.80
N SER A 19 30.19 6.57 18.74
CA SER A 19 29.64 6.43 20.10
C SER A 19 29.72 7.72 20.90
N THR A 20 30.76 8.54 20.72
CA THR A 20 30.90 9.84 21.39
C THR A 20 29.92 10.87 20.84
N ALA A 21 29.70 10.92 19.52
CA ALA A 21 28.77 11.85 18.90
C ALA A 21 27.30 11.60 19.33
N PHE A 22 26.90 10.35 19.54
CA PHE A 22 25.56 10.00 20.05
C PHE A 22 25.41 10.26 21.53
N GLY A 23 26.44 10.02 22.32
CA GLY A 23 26.46 10.36 23.75
C GLY A 23 26.36 11.86 23.99
N ASP A 24 27.03 12.66 23.17
CA ASP A 24 26.98 14.12 23.22
C ASP A 24 25.58 14.64 22.80
N ALA A 25 25.00 14.09 21.73
CA ALA A 25 23.63 14.45 21.31
C ALA A 25 22.58 14.12 22.39
N PHE A 26 22.72 12.99 23.07
CA PHE A 26 21.85 12.65 24.21
C PHE A 26 21.94 13.67 25.32
N LYS A 27 23.15 14.01 25.75
CA LYS A 27 23.41 14.94 26.84
C LYS A 27 22.95 16.35 26.52
N ASP A 28 23.23 16.82 25.30
CA ASP A 28 23.08 18.22 24.92
C ASP A 28 21.65 18.54 24.41
N ARG A 29 20.91 17.55 23.91
CA ARG A 29 19.61 17.78 23.27
C ARG A 29 18.50 16.90 23.83
N ILE A 30 18.71 15.58 23.97
CA ILE A 30 17.65 14.64 24.34
C ILE A 30 17.32 14.77 25.83
N LYS A 31 18.33 14.75 26.70
CA LYS A 31 18.13 14.86 28.13
C LYS A 31 17.47 16.20 28.55
N PRO A 32 17.85 17.36 27.99
CA PRO A 32 17.13 18.63 28.22
C PRO A 32 15.67 18.58 27.75
N PHE A 33 15.38 17.92 26.58
CA PHE A 33 14.01 17.72 26.11
C PHE A 33 13.19 16.91 27.10
N LEU A 34 13.71 15.76 27.56
CA LEU A 34 13.05 14.92 28.55
C LEU A 34 12.77 15.70 29.84
N THR A 35 13.74 16.48 30.30
CA THR A 35 13.62 17.28 31.51
C THR A 35 12.52 18.35 31.37
N THR A 36 12.44 18.98 30.20
CA THR A 36 11.51 20.09 29.97
C THR A 36 10.07 19.62 29.76
N TYR A 37 9.86 18.51 29.05
CA TYR A 37 8.54 18.11 28.57
C TYR A 37 8.00 16.83 29.20
N CYS A 38 8.85 15.98 29.82
CA CYS A 38 8.44 14.62 30.21
C CYS A 38 8.55 14.38 31.75
N THR A 39 9.63 14.80 32.39
CA THR A 39 9.94 14.43 33.81
C THR A 39 8.98 14.99 34.81
N SER A 40 8.28 16.09 34.53
CA SER A 40 7.25 16.66 35.46
C SER A 40 6.08 15.67 35.70
N CYS A 41 5.87 14.73 34.78
CA CYS A 41 4.85 13.69 34.90
C CYS A 41 5.43 12.28 35.00
N HIS A 42 6.64 12.03 34.45
CA HIS A 42 7.30 10.72 34.33
C HIS A 42 8.71 10.77 35.01
N GLY A 43 8.82 11.38 36.15
CA GLY A 43 10.04 11.52 36.93
C GLY A 43 10.02 10.76 38.26
N PRO A 44 10.97 11.02 39.15
CA PRO A 44 11.09 10.31 40.42
C PRO A 44 9.92 10.56 41.37
N GLU A 45 9.38 11.81 41.39
CA GLU A 45 8.30 12.19 42.30
C GLU A 45 6.91 11.81 41.77
N LYS A 46 6.75 11.81 40.43
CA LYS A 46 5.48 11.56 39.79
C LYS A 46 5.68 10.56 38.64
N GLN A 47 4.97 9.44 38.67
CA GLN A 47 5.11 8.35 37.72
C GLN A 47 3.77 8.01 37.07
N LYS A 48 3.22 8.93 36.24
CA LYS A 48 1.97 8.70 35.54
C LYS A 48 2.12 7.49 34.64
N GLY A 49 1.11 6.60 34.66
CA GLY A 49 1.16 5.34 33.91
C GLY A 49 2.26 4.36 34.34
N LYS A 50 2.83 4.54 35.55
CA LYS A 50 3.97 3.76 36.07
C LYS A 50 5.22 3.84 35.18
N ILE A 51 5.38 4.95 34.46
CA ILE A 51 6.49 5.20 33.54
C ILE A 51 7.43 6.24 34.15
N ARG A 52 8.72 5.98 34.07
CA ARG A 52 9.80 6.91 34.40
C ARG A 52 10.73 7.06 33.21
N VAL A 53 11.16 8.29 32.91
CA VAL A 53 12.07 8.61 31.80
C VAL A 53 13.35 9.33 32.25
N ASP A 54 13.42 9.75 33.51
CA ASP A 54 14.54 10.50 34.09
C ASP A 54 15.85 9.69 34.18
N HIS A 55 15.76 8.37 34.23
CA HIS A 55 16.89 7.43 34.30
C HIS A 55 17.38 6.92 32.95
N LEU A 56 16.67 7.25 31.85
CA LEU A 56 17.03 6.81 30.52
C LEU A 56 18.44 7.27 30.10
N THR A 57 19.12 6.41 29.37
CA THR A 57 20.49 6.63 28.89
C THR A 57 20.53 6.62 27.35
N ALA A 58 21.68 6.99 26.80
CA ALA A 58 21.88 6.89 25.34
C ALA A 58 22.08 5.43 24.88
N SER A 59 22.31 4.50 25.81
CA SER A 59 22.53 3.09 25.51
C SER A 59 21.18 2.38 25.47
N MET A 60 20.80 1.81 24.34
CA MET A 60 19.61 0.95 24.20
C MET A 60 19.97 -0.53 24.28
N SER A 61 21.06 -0.88 24.95
CA SER A 61 21.53 -2.27 25.11
C SER A 61 20.67 -3.10 26.06
N ASP A 62 19.96 -2.48 26.99
CA ASP A 62 18.93 -3.13 27.79
C ASP A 62 17.60 -3.16 27.02
N ARG A 63 17.06 -4.35 26.80
CA ARG A 63 15.80 -4.57 26.09
C ARG A 63 14.63 -3.80 26.70
N LYS A 64 14.55 -3.68 28.03
CA LYS A 64 13.46 -2.93 28.70
C LYS A 64 13.59 -1.43 28.46
N GLU A 65 14.80 -0.90 28.46
CA GLU A 65 15.07 0.50 28.15
C GLU A 65 14.74 0.78 26.68
N ALA A 66 15.14 -0.11 25.76
CA ALA A 66 14.82 -0.01 24.34
C ALA A 66 13.29 -0.07 24.07
N GLU A 67 12.56 -0.96 24.75
CA GLU A 67 11.10 -1.01 24.68
C GLU A 67 10.46 0.30 25.19
N LEU A 68 11.01 0.90 26.24
CA LEU A 68 10.54 2.20 26.74
C LEU A 68 10.82 3.34 25.74
N TRP A 69 12.00 3.36 25.13
CA TRP A 69 12.33 4.31 24.06
C TRP A 69 11.42 4.15 22.85
N SER A 70 11.12 2.92 22.41
CA SER A 70 10.18 2.65 21.31
C SER A 70 8.77 3.16 21.64
N ARG A 71 8.27 2.90 22.84
CA ARG A 71 6.96 3.40 23.29
C ARG A 71 6.93 4.94 23.38
N MET A 72 8.03 5.56 23.76
CA MET A 72 8.13 7.01 23.81
C MET A 72 8.17 7.63 22.42
N LEU A 73 8.89 7.00 21.47
CA LEU A 73 8.87 7.38 20.06
C LEU A 73 7.44 7.39 19.53
N GLU A 74 6.71 6.29 19.72
CA GLU A 74 5.31 6.18 19.32
C GLU A 74 4.43 7.27 19.93
N ALA A 75 4.55 7.50 21.24
CA ALA A 75 3.73 8.49 21.93
C ALA A 75 3.97 9.94 21.45
N ILE A 76 5.21 10.25 21.03
CA ILE A 76 5.54 11.56 20.44
C ILE A 76 5.06 11.62 18.98
N GLU A 77 5.25 10.55 18.19
CA GLU A 77 4.81 10.46 16.78
C GLU A 77 3.30 10.60 16.66
N PHE A 78 2.54 9.97 17.56
CA PHE A 78 1.09 10.06 17.56
C PHE A 78 0.54 11.34 18.22
N GLY A 79 1.44 12.23 18.70
CA GLY A 79 1.06 13.43 19.42
C GLY A 79 0.33 13.15 20.75
N GLU A 80 0.61 12.00 21.34
CA GLU A 80 0.04 11.57 22.61
C GLU A 80 0.76 12.20 23.79
N MET A 81 2.05 12.47 23.61
CA MET A 81 2.90 13.10 24.62
C MET A 81 3.64 14.30 24.02
N PRO A 82 3.70 15.40 24.79
CA PRO A 82 3.05 15.64 26.07
C PRO A 82 1.52 15.63 25.96
N SER A 83 0.83 15.19 27.03
CA SER A 83 -0.64 15.22 27.03
C SER A 83 -1.15 16.67 27.04
N ASP A 84 -2.40 16.87 26.61
CA ASP A 84 -3.11 18.17 26.63
C ASP A 84 -3.18 18.88 27.99
N LYS A 85 -2.88 18.15 29.06
CA LYS A 85 -2.75 18.68 30.42
C LYS A 85 -1.31 19.15 30.80
N ALA A 86 -0.39 19.08 29.82
CA ALA A 86 0.98 19.55 30.07
C ALA A 86 1.07 21.07 30.07
N GLU A 87 1.97 21.62 30.91
CA GLU A 87 2.20 23.06 30.96
C GLU A 87 3.03 23.58 29.79
N LYS A 88 3.82 22.68 29.15
CA LYS A 88 4.73 23.03 28.07
C LYS A 88 4.62 21.99 26.94
N PHE A 89 4.69 22.46 25.70
CA PHE A 89 4.67 21.64 24.51
C PHE A 89 5.92 21.89 23.67
N PRO A 90 6.56 20.84 23.13
CA PRO A 90 7.68 21.01 22.22
C PRO A 90 7.19 21.59 20.89
N THR A 91 8.05 22.33 20.22
CA THR A 91 7.86 22.68 18.83
C THR A 91 7.94 21.42 17.96
N LYS A 92 7.36 21.47 16.75
CA LYS A 92 7.46 20.36 15.79
C LYS A 92 8.92 19.99 15.49
N ALA A 93 9.83 20.98 15.46
CA ALA A 93 11.24 20.75 15.22
C ALA A 93 11.94 20.01 16.38
N GLU A 94 11.63 20.39 17.63
CA GLU A 94 12.17 19.72 18.82
C GLU A 94 11.65 18.29 18.93
N ALA A 95 10.36 18.07 18.73
CA ALA A 95 9.77 16.74 18.75
C ALA A 95 10.43 15.82 17.69
N ARG A 96 10.62 16.33 16.48
CA ARG A 96 11.25 15.60 15.38
C ARG A 96 12.71 15.23 15.67
N LEU A 97 13.48 16.17 16.21
CA LEU A 97 14.87 15.91 16.58
C LEU A 97 14.98 14.71 17.54
N VAL A 98 14.05 14.61 18.49
CA VAL A 98 14.02 13.49 19.44
C VAL A 98 13.54 12.20 18.77
N GLN A 99 12.53 12.26 17.93
CA GLN A 99 12.05 11.12 17.14
C GLN A 99 13.16 10.54 16.27
N ASP A 100 13.85 11.38 15.49
CA ASP A 100 14.96 10.99 14.62
C ASP A 100 16.10 10.35 15.41
N TRP A 101 16.46 10.94 16.56
CA TRP A 101 17.52 10.41 17.43
C TRP A 101 17.15 9.04 17.99
N ILE A 102 15.91 8.86 18.52
CA ILE A 102 15.44 7.57 19.05
C ILE A 102 15.44 6.52 17.95
N ALA A 103 14.87 6.83 16.78
CA ALA A 103 14.81 5.91 15.65
C ALA A 103 16.20 5.46 15.18
N GLN A 104 17.14 6.39 15.06
CA GLN A 104 18.53 6.08 14.68
C GLN A 104 19.24 5.24 15.72
N THR A 105 19.02 5.50 17.01
CA THR A 105 19.68 4.78 18.10
C THR A 105 19.13 3.34 18.22
N LEU A 106 17.81 3.16 18.08
CA LEU A 106 17.18 1.84 18.00
C LEU A 106 17.69 1.03 16.81
N HIS A 107 17.83 1.69 15.66
CA HIS A 107 18.40 1.07 14.45
C HIS A 107 19.84 0.57 14.67
N GLN A 108 20.69 1.41 15.27
CA GLN A 108 22.08 1.04 15.55
C GLN A 108 22.21 -0.09 16.58
N ALA A 109 21.25 -0.18 17.51
CA ALA A 109 21.18 -1.25 18.48
C ALA A 109 20.66 -2.59 17.90
N GLY A 110 20.33 -2.64 16.59
CA GLY A 110 19.74 -3.82 15.94
C GLY A 110 18.31 -4.13 16.39
N LEU A 111 17.63 -3.16 16.99
CA LEU A 111 16.27 -3.25 17.52
C LEU A 111 15.26 -2.57 16.58
N GLU A 112 15.53 -2.58 15.27
CA GLU A 112 14.61 -2.07 14.29
C GLU A 112 13.28 -2.82 14.34
N VAL A 113 12.24 -2.05 14.41
CA VAL A 113 10.88 -2.54 14.21
C VAL A 113 10.61 -2.55 12.69
N GLU A 114 11.29 -3.43 11.94
CA GLU A 114 11.03 -3.60 10.50
C GLU A 114 9.57 -3.95 10.23
N GLU A 115 8.94 -4.71 11.11
CA GLU A 115 7.53 -5.04 11.03
C GLU A 115 6.58 -3.82 11.05
N LYS A 116 7.02 -2.69 11.63
CA LYS A 116 6.19 -1.47 11.68
C LYS A 116 6.22 -0.67 10.37
N LYS A 117 7.30 -0.74 9.58
CA LYS A 117 7.44 0.01 8.31
C LYS A 117 6.41 -0.41 7.27
N ASP A 118 5.89 -1.62 7.39
CA ASP A 118 4.90 -2.19 6.48
C ASP A 118 3.47 -2.14 7.04
N LYS A 119 3.29 -1.66 8.28
CA LYS A 119 1.96 -1.49 8.87
C LYS A 119 1.16 -0.38 8.21
N GLU A 120 -0.15 -0.55 8.24
CA GLU A 120 -1.10 0.51 7.85
C GLU A 120 -0.75 1.82 8.58
N GLY A 121 -0.72 2.89 7.81
CA GLY A 121 -0.46 4.23 8.35
C GLY A 121 1.01 4.56 8.60
N PHE A 122 1.94 3.63 8.48
CA PHE A 122 3.36 3.96 8.67
C PHE A 122 3.82 5.09 7.74
N GLY A 123 3.40 5.09 6.46
CA GLY A 123 3.70 6.19 5.54
C GLY A 123 3.15 7.54 5.99
N ASN A 124 2.06 7.56 6.78
CA ASN A 124 1.51 8.79 7.35
C ASN A 124 2.38 9.37 8.46
N LEU A 125 3.34 8.61 9.03
CA LEU A 125 4.34 9.10 9.96
C LEU A 125 5.39 9.99 9.29
N VAL A 126 5.57 9.86 7.96
CA VAL A 126 6.40 10.82 7.22
C VAL A 126 5.71 12.18 7.22
N PRO A 127 6.35 13.21 7.77
CA PRO A 127 5.69 14.49 8.00
C PRO A 127 5.18 15.12 6.70
N HIS A 128 3.87 15.32 6.65
CA HIS A 128 3.18 15.83 5.48
C HIS A 128 3.68 17.21 5.05
N ASP A 129 3.86 18.11 6.01
CA ASP A 129 4.33 19.48 5.82
C ASP A 129 5.74 19.55 5.22
N LEU A 130 6.61 18.58 5.52
CA LEU A 130 7.93 18.49 4.89
C LEU A 130 7.83 17.95 3.47
N LEU A 131 7.05 16.90 3.22
CA LEU A 131 6.89 16.33 1.88
C LEU A 131 6.43 17.36 0.84
N PHE A 132 5.61 18.33 1.29
CA PHE A 132 5.12 19.39 0.42
C PHE A 132 5.81 20.75 0.66
N SER A 133 6.93 20.77 1.39
CA SER A 133 7.78 21.96 1.55
C SER A 133 8.75 22.11 0.38
N PRO A 134 8.87 23.31 -0.22
CA PRO A 134 9.85 23.58 -1.29
C PRO A 134 11.31 23.29 -0.86
N ALA A 135 11.64 23.38 0.43
CA ALA A 135 12.98 23.09 0.93
C ALA A 135 13.40 21.64 0.72
N GLU A 136 12.48 20.70 0.90
CA GLU A 136 12.75 19.26 0.78
C GLU A 136 12.76 18.78 -0.70
N SER A 137 12.28 19.58 -1.64
CA SER A 137 12.34 19.24 -3.09
C SER A 137 13.77 19.08 -3.63
N LYS A 138 14.77 19.51 -2.87
CA LYS A 138 16.20 19.36 -3.20
C LYS A 138 16.83 18.09 -2.63
N ARG A 139 16.08 17.30 -1.86
CA ARG A 139 16.58 16.07 -1.25
C ARG A 139 16.79 14.99 -2.31
N THR A 140 17.87 14.23 -2.19
CA THR A 140 18.18 13.11 -3.07
C THR A 140 17.30 11.90 -2.75
N ILE A 141 17.00 11.08 -3.76
CA ILE A 141 16.28 9.80 -3.62
C ILE A 141 17.04 8.89 -2.64
N ASP A 142 16.32 8.36 -1.66
CA ASP A 142 16.86 7.48 -0.62
C ASP A 142 16.26 6.06 -0.64
N ALA A 143 15.32 5.79 -1.58
CA ALA A 143 14.71 4.50 -1.74
C ALA A 143 15.72 3.45 -2.24
N ALA A 144 16.00 2.43 -1.44
CA ALA A 144 16.92 1.35 -1.78
C ALA A 144 16.40 0.49 -2.94
N ALA A 145 17.35 -0.16 -3.65
CA ALA A 145 17.05 -1.22 -4.61
C ALA A 145 16.27 -2.36 -3.95
N ARG A 146 15.39 -3.02 -4.70
CA ARG A 146 14.43 -3.98 -4.19
C ARG A 146 14.49 -5.30 -4.94
N LEU A 147 14.21 -6.36 -4.22
CA LEU A 147 13.88 -7.67 -4.75
C LEU A 147 12.45 -7.99 -4.35
N TRP A 148 11.55 -8.11 -5.32
CA TRP A 148 10.13 -8.38 -5.05
C TRP A 148 9.75 -9.72 -5.63
N ARG A 149 9.04 -10.52 -4.88
CA ARG A 149 8.32 -11.65 -5.44
C ARG A 149 7.21 -11.13 -6.37
N ILE A 150 6.95 -11.83 -7.48
CA ILE A 150 5.81 -11.50 -8.35
C ILE A 150 4.48 -11.69 -7.59
N SER A 151 3.45 -11.01 -8.07
CA SER A 151 2.10 -11.09 -7.48
C SER A 151 1.44 -12.46 -7.74
N PRO A 152 0.38 -12.81 -6.98
CA PRO A 152 -0.44 -13.99 -7.25
C PRO A 152 -0.98 -14.04 -8.68
N LYS A 153 -1.38 -12.88 -9.23
CA LYS A 153 -1.88 -12.75 -10.60
C LYS A 153 -0.79 -13.04 -11.63
N ALA A 154 0.39 -12.51 -11.42
CA ALA A 154 1.53 -12.74 -12.32
C ALA A 154 1.97 -14.20 -12.32
N LEU A 155 2.03 -14.86 -11.15
CA LEU A 155 2.31 -16.29 -11.06
C LEU A 155 1.25 -17.11 -11.83
N ALA A 156 -0.05 -16.84 -11.58
CA ALA A 156 -1.13 -17.55 -12.26
C ALA A 156 -1.05 -17.38 -13.79
N ASN A 157 -0.63 -16.20 -14.26
CA ASN A 157 -0.41 -15.96 -15.68
C ASN A 157 0.79 -16.75 -16.23
N THR A 158 1.88 -16.84 -15.47
CA THR A 158 3.11 -17.56 -15.84
C THR A 158 2.86 -19.06 -15.97
N VAL A 159 2.14 -19.66 -15.02
CA VAL A 159 1.80 -21.10 -15.02
C VAL A 159 0.41 -21.39 -15.59
N ARG A 160 -0.05 -20.57 -16.52
CA ARG A 160 -1.40 -20.63 -17.08
C ARG A 160 -1.72 -22.01 -17.64
N GLY A 161 -2.82 -22.58 -17.16
CA GLY A 161 -3.30 -23.88 -17.58
C GLY A 161 -2.77 -25.07 -16.76
N ALA A 162 -1.86 -24.87 -15.78
CA ALA A 162 -1.67 -25.84 -14.73
C ALA A 162 -2.91 -25.87 -13.81
N ARG A 163 -3.25 -27.08 -13.33
CA ARG A 163 -4.32 -27.20 -12.32
C ARG A 163 -3.79 -26.70 -10.99
N MET A 164 -4.25 -25.54 -10.57
CA MET A 164 -3.88 -24.92 -9.32
C MET A 164 -5.01 -25.09 -8.32
N VAL A 165 -4.78 -25.79 -7.22
CA VAL A 165 -5.75 -25.95 -6.14
C VAL A 165 -5.84 -24.64 -5.34
N SER A 166 -4.69 -24.05 -5.05
CA SER A 166 -4.57 -22.72 -4.44
C SER A 166 -3.35 -22.02 -5.03
N ASN A 167 -3.38 -20.69 -5.08
CA ASN A 167 -2.21 -19.92 -5.49
C ASN A 167 -1.25 -19.81 -4.29
N PRO A 168 -0.01 -20.36 -4.37
CA PRO A 168 0.93 -20.30 -3.25
C PRO A 168 1.36 -18.88 -2.89
N PHE A 169 1.15 -17.93 -3.80
CA PHE A 169 1.41 -16.52 -3.58
C PHE A 169 0.19 -15.74 -3.11
N ALA A 170 -0.96 -16.41 -2.90
CA ALA A 170 -2.14 -15.74 -2.36
C ALA A 170 -1.76 -15.00 -1.08
N LEU A 171 -2.20 -13.75 -1.00
CA LEU A 171 -1.99 -12.91 0.17
C LEU A 171 -3.24 -12.99 1.03
N ASP A 172 -3.04 -12.99 2.34
CA ASP A 172 -4.11 -12.68 3.27
C ASP A 172 -4.69 -11.30 2.96
N LYS A 173 -5.96 -11.08 3.34
CA LYS A 173 -6.60 -9.79 3.12
C LYS A 173 -5.73 -8.67 3.69
N PRO A 174 -5.56 -7.56 2.97
CA PRO A 174 -4.68 -6.50 3.42
C PRO A 174 -5.21 -5.91 4.72
N HIS A 175 -4.36 -5.90 5.74
CA HIS A 175 -4.56 -5.05 6.90
C HIS A 175 -3.92 -3.70 6.58
N GLY A 176 -4.72 -2.83 5.96
CA GLY A 176 -4.48 -1.42 5.87
C GLY A 176 -3.65 -0.89 4.73
N ASN A 177 -2.67 -1.60 4.22
CA ASN A 177 -1.94 -1.24 3.02
C ASN A 177 -2.51 -1.93 1.77
N PHE A 178 -2.10 -1.45 0.61
CA PHE A 178 -2.46 -2.07 -0.66
C PHE A 178 -2.00 -3.53 -0.72
N ARG A 179 -2.72 -4.36 -1.50
CA ARG A 179 -2.41 -5.80 -1.66
C ARG A 179 -1.01 -6.02 -2.24
N ASP A 180 -0.62 -5.19 -3.21
CA ASP A 180 0.67 -5.24 -3.87
C ASP A 180 1.67 -4.29 -3.16
N PHE A 181 2.15 -4.70 -2.00
CA PHE A 181 3.05 -3.92 -1.20
C PHE A 181 4.31 -4.73 -0.81
N LYS A 182 5.50 -4.12 -0.94
CA LYS A 182 6.80 -4.80 -0.79
C LYS A 182 6.91 -5.69 0.45
N GLY A 183 6.49 -5.20 1.61
CA GLY A 183 6.64 -5.91 2.88
C GLY A 183 5.79 -7.18 3.03
N LYS A 184 4.87 -7.41 2.09
CA LYS A 184 4.00 -8.61 2.13
C LYS A 184 4.55 -9.78 1.33
N TYR A 185 5.64 -9.59 0.60
CA TYR A 185 6.19 -10.58 -0.32
C TYR A 185 7.34 -11.38 0.29
N HIS A 186 7.03 -12.24 1.24
CA HIS A 186 7.98 -13.25 1.70
C HIS A 186 7.92 -14.51 0.81
N PHE A 187 8.98 -15.30 0.86
CA PHE A 187 9.09 -16.57 0.15
C PHE A 187 9.68 -17.61 1.12
N ASN A 188 8.90 -18.64 1.44
CA ASN A 188 9.28 -19.68 2.38
C ASN A 188 9.41 -21.06 1.69
N SER A 189 9.86 -22.07 2.42
CA SER A 189 10.08 -23.43 1.92
C SER A 189 8.81 -24.08 1.37
N LEU A 190 7.66 -23.89 2.02
CA LEU A 190 6.38 -24.41 1.57
C LEU A 190 5.98 -23.79 0.21
N MET A 191 6.15 -22.48 0.07
CA MET A 191 5.91 -21.81 -1.22
C MET A 191 6.85 -22.31 -2.31
N ALA A 192 8.12 -22.57 -1.98
CA ALA A 192 9.09 -23.13 -2.93
C ALA A 192 8.66 -24.51 -3.42
N GLU A 193 8.19 -25.37 -2.54
CA GLU A 193 7.65 -26.70 -2.90
C GLU A 193 6.43 -26.57 -3.81
N GLN A 194 5.44 -25.78 -3.42
CA GLN A 194 4.22 -25.57 -4.20
C GLN A 194 4.50 -24.96 -5.59
N VAL A 195 5.41 -23.99 -5.69
CA VAL A 195 5.82 -23.41 -6.97
C VAL A 195 6.55 -24.44 -7.83
N THR A 196 7.34 -25.32 -7.24
CA THR A 196 8.02 -26.42 -7.96
C THR A 196 6.99 -27.41 -8.54
N GLU A 197 6.00 -27.82 -7.77
CA GLU A 197 4.91 -28.67 -8.25
C GLU A 197 4.14 -28.02 -9.40
N LEU A 198 3.81 -26.72 -9.28
CA LEU A 198 3.14 -25.96 -10.33
C LEU A 198 3.99 -25.85 -11.61
N ALA A 199 5.29 -25.62 -11.47
CA ALA A 199 6.22 -25.56 -12.62
C ALA A 199 6.29 -26.90 -13.35
N LEU A 200 6.33 -28.02 -12.63
CA LEU A 200 6.31 -29.36 -13.21
C LEU A 200 4.98 -29.66 -13.92
N ALA A 201 3.85 -29.35 -13.29
CA ALA A 201 2.52 -29.56 -13.86
C ALA A 201 2.28 -28.70 -15.11
N HIS A 202 2.71 -27.44 -15.11
CA HIS A 202 2.66 -26.56 -16.28
C HIS A 202 3.53 -27.11 -17.42
N SER A 203 4.76 -27.51 -17.09
CA SER A 203 5.73 -28.01 -18.06
C SER A 203 5.26 -29.31 -18.73
N GLU A 204 4.58 -30.21 -18.02
CA GLU A 204 4.00 -31.42 -18.58
C GLU A 204 3.00 -31.13 -19.73
N LYS A 205 2.22 -30.05 -19.54
CA LYS A 205 1.26 -29.62 -20.55
C LYS A 205 1.95 -28.96 -21.74
N GLU A 206 2.87 -28.04 -21.51
CA GLU A 206 3.56 -27.29 -22.56
C GLU A 206 4.49 -28.15 -23.40
N VAL A 207 5.13 -29.15 -22.83
CA VAL A 207 5.99 -30.11 -23.55
C VAL A 207 5.24 -30.88 -24.64
N LYS A 208 3.93 -31.10 -24.50
CA LYS A 208 3.14 -31.74 -25.56
C LYS A 208 3.17 -30.93 -26.87
N ASN A 209 3.08 -29.61 -26.76
CA ASN A 209 3.17 -28.70 -27.91
C ASN A 209 4.60 -28.59 -28.41
N ALA A 210 5.57 -28.51 -27.52
CA ALA A 210 6.99 -28.46 -27.85
C ALA A 210 7.43 -29.72 -28.66
N ARG A 211 7.01 -30.91 -28.23
CA ARG A 211 7.32 -32.15 -28.93
C ARG A 211 6.78 -32.17 -30.37
N LYS A 212 5.58 -31.65 -30.60
CA LYS A 212 5.05 -31.51 -31.97
C LYS A 212 5.96 -30.63 -32.83
N MET A 213 6.42 -29.51 -32.28
CA MET A 213 7.35 -28.60 -32.96
C MET A 213 8.70 -29.29 -33.22
N VAL A 214 9.26 -30.00 -32.23
CA VAL A 214 10.51 -30.77 -32.41
C VAL A 214 10.39 -31.76 -33.53
N VAL A 215 9.28 -32.53 -33.64
CA VAL A 215 9.02 -33.47 -34.74
C VAL A 215 9.00 -32.73 -36.08
N GLN A 216 8.24 -31.64 -36.19
CA GLN A 216 8.16 -30.83 -37.42
C GLN A 216 9.51 -30.26 -37.86
N LEU A 217 10.36 -29.82 -36.94
CA LEU A 217 11.70 -29.32 -37.26
C LEU A 217 12.61 -30.44 -37.73
N ARG A 218 12.50 -31.63 -37.15
CA ARG A 218 13.25 -32.82 -37.59
C ARG A 218 12.85 -33.26 -38.96
N GLU A 219 11.56 -33.25 -39.29
CA GLU A 219 11.06 -33.55 -40.65
C GLU A 219 11.60 -32.57 -41.71
N LYS A 220 11.95 -31.35 -41.30
CA LYS A 220 12.60 -30.31 -42.10
C LYS A 220 14.12 -30.39 -42.14
N GLY A 221 14.73 -31.42 -41.54
CA GLY A 221 16.17 -31.69 -41.58
C GLY A 221 16.99 -31.21 -40.39
N SER A 222 16.37 -30.64 -39.35
CA SER A 222 17.11 -30.25 -38.13
C SER A 222 17.56 -31.50 -37.35
N THR A 223 18.70 -31.41 -36.68
CA THR A 223 19.10 -32.41 -35.69
C THR A 223 18.20 -32.37 -34.48
N ILE A 224 18.21 -33.40 -33.64
CA ILE A 224 17.40 -33.44 -32.42
C ILE A 224 17.82 -32.32 -31.42
N ASP A 225 19.13 -32.03 -31.34
CA ASP A 225 19.69 -30.99 -30.49
C ASP A 225 19.26 -29.61 -30.97
N GLU A 226 19.30 -29.34 -32.27
CA GLU A 226 18.80 -28.06 -32.83
C GLU A 226 17.30 -27.88 -32.60
N ALA A 227 16.50 -28.91 -32.83
CA ALA A 227 15.06 -28.87 -32.65
C ALA A 227 14.68 -28.65 -31.16
N ASN A 228 15.36 -29.33 -30.24
CA ASN A 228 15.19 -29.12 -28.80
C ASN A 228 15.66 -27.72 -28.39
N GLY A 229 16.79 -27.25 -28.90
CA GLY A 229 17.31 -25.90 -28.65
C GLY A 229 16.30 -24.82 -29.05
N GLU A 230 15.64 -24.97 -30.20
CA GLU A 230 14.63 -24.02 -30.65
C GLU A 230 13.38 -24.04 -29.75
N ALA A 231 12.95 -25.23 -29.30
CA ALA A 231 11.86 -25.39 -28.36
C ALA A 231 12.16 -24.70 -27.02
N ILE A 232 13.40 -24.86 -26.52
CA ILE A 232 13.88 -24.22 -25.32
C ILE A 232 13.91 -22.68 -25.46
N LYS A 233 14.47 -22.16 -26.56
CA LYS A 233 14.51 -20.70 -26.83
C LYS A 233 13.12 -20.11 -26.82
N ARG A 234 12.18 -20.77 -27.49
CA ARG A 234 10.79 -20.27 -27.55
C ARG A 234 10.12 -20.23 -26.18
N HIS A 235 10.28 -21.28 -25.36
CA HIS A 235 9.72 -21.32 -24.01
C HIS A 235 10.40 -20.29 -23.11
N TYR A 236 11.71 -20.16 -23.19
CA TYR A 236 12.51 -19.19 -22.46
C TYR A 236 12.04 -17.76 -22.76
N HIS A 237 11.89 -17.43 -24.06
CA HIS A 237 11.37 -16.13 -24.48
C HIS A 237 9.92 -15.91 -24.02
N HIS A 238 9.09 -16.95 -24.01
CA HIS A 238 7.71 -16.83 -23.52
C HIS A 238 7.65 -16.50 -22.04
N VAL A 239 8.49 -17.14 -21.22
CA VAL A 239 8.49 -16.96 -19.74
C VAL A 239 9.25 -15.70 -19.34
N LEU A 240 10.49 -15.55 -19.79
CA LEU A 240 11.43 -14.51 -19.36
C LEU A 240 11.45 -13.27 -20.24
N ARG A 241 10.72 -13.29 -21.37
CA ARG A 241 10.63 -12.16 -22.32
C ARG A 241 11.99 -11.71 -22.88
N ARG A 242 12.96 -12.62 -22.93
CA ARG A 242 14.28 -12.45 -23.57
C ARG A 242 14.78 -13.77 -24.13
N SER A 243 15.76 -13.69 -25.00
CA SER A 243 16.48 -14.91 -25.44
C SER A 243 17.46 -15.36 -24.34
N PRO A 244 17.71 -16.66 -24.22
CA PRO A 244 18.78 -17.15 -23.35
C PRO A 244 20.13 -16.74 -23.88
N THR A 245 21.08 -16.47 -23.01
CA THR A 245 22.48 -16.34 -23.34
C THR A 245 23.06 -17.69 -23.76
N GLU A 246 24.22 -17.71 -24.41
CA GLU A 246 24.91 -18.95 -24.80
C GLU A 246 25.17 -19.84 -23.57
N LYS A 247 25.62 -19.25 -22.47
CA LYS A 247 25.87 -19.97 -21.19
C LYS A 247 24.59 -20.60 -20.63
N GLU A 248 23.49 -19.86 -20.62
CA GLU A 248 22.18 -20.38 -20.17
C GLU A 248 21.69 -21.50 -21.08
N MET A 249 21.81 -21.33 -22.39
CA MET A 249 21.41 -22.37 -23.36
C MET A 249 22.23 -23.64 -23.16
N ASN A 250 23.55 -23.53 -23.01
CA ASN A 250 24.41 -24.69 -22.78
C ASN A 250 24.04 -25.41 -21.48
N THR A 251 23.74 -24.66 -20.41
CA THR A 251 23.30 -25.23 -19.12
C THR A 251 21.96 -25.96 -19.26
N LEU A 252 20.99 -25.38 -19.97
CA LEU A 252 19.67 -25.99 -20.19
C LEU A 252 19.76 -27.24 -21.08
N MET A 253 20.59 -27.22 -22.13
CA MET A 253 20.83 -28.40 -22.98
C MET A 253 21.56 -29.52 -22.20
N ALA A 254 22.49 -29.19 -21.35
CA ALA A 254 23.16 -30.18 -20.48
C ALA A 254 22.17 -30.81 -19.48
N LEU A 255 21.28 -30.01 -18.88
CA LEU A 255 20.19 -30.53 -18.02
C LEU A 255 19.28 -31.48 -18.78
N LEU A 256 18.85 -31.11 -19.99
CA LEU A 256 18.02 -31.95 -20.85
C LEU A 256 18.67 -33.34 -21.09
N LYS A 257 19.93 -33.36 -21.55
CA LYS A 257 20.67 -34.58 -21.81
C LYS A 257 20.88 -35.44 -20.56
N LYS A 258 21.20 -34.81 -19.44
CA LYS A 258 21.37 -35.50 -18.15
C LYS A 258 20.10 -36.21 -17.72
N VAL A 259 18.97 -35.49 -17.70
CA VAL A 259 17.68 -36.07 -17.29
C VAL A 259 17.22 -37.21 -18.19
N ASP A 260 17.39 -37.07 -19.50
CA ASP A 260 17.04 -38.15 -20.46
C ASP A 260 17.92 -39.38 -20.24
N ALA A 261 19.22 -39.20 -19.96
CA ALA A 261 20.15 -40.31 -19.68
C ALA A 261 19.83 -41.01 -18.35
N ASP A 262 19.62 -40.19 -17.25
CA ASP A 262 19.38 -40.74 -15.93
C ASP A 262 18.05 -41.47 -15.78
N LEU A 263 17.01 -41.03 -16.52
CA LEU A 263 15.66 -41.64 -16.44
C LEU A 263 15.41 -42.71 -17.53
N GLY A 264 16.26 -42.79 -18.53
CA GLY A 264 16.06 -43.70 -19.67
C GLY A 264 14.82 -43.42 -20.53
N VAL A 265 14.20 -42.24 -20.33
CA VAL A 265 13.00 -41.79 -21.05
C VAL A 265 13.09 -40.28 -21.33
N PRO A 266 12.49 -39.81 -22.45
CA PRO A 266 12.64 -38.41 -22.89
C PRO A 266 11.83 -37.42 -22.00
N ARG A 267 12.31 -37.17 -20.80
CA ARG A 267 11.73 -36.18 -19.85
C ARG A 267 12.57 -34.92 -19.68
N GLY A 268 13.74 -34.84 -20.29
CA GLY A 268 14.66 -33.70 -20.16
C GLY A 268 14.02 -32.39 -20.57
N LEU A 269 13.23 -32.36 -21.65
CA LEU A 269 12.56 -31.13 -22.07
C LEU A 269 11.53 -30.62 -21.02
N GLN A 270 10.85 -31.54 -20.32
CA GLN A 270 9.94 -31.16 -19.21
C GLN A 270 10.72 -30.55 -18.03
N ALA A 271 11.83 -31.16 -17.65
CA ALA A 271 12.69 -30.65 -16.57
C ALA A 271 13.26 -29.26 -16.91
N VAL A 272 13.67 -29.05 -18.17
CA VAL A 272 14.17 -27.74 -18.62
C VAL A 272 13.08 -26.68 -18.59
N TYR A 273 11.86 -26.98 -19.01
CA TYR A 273 10.74 -26.06 -18.95
C TYR A 273 10.40 -25.68 -17.51
N ALA A 274 10.38 -26.64 -16.59
CA ALA A 274 10.19 -26.38 -15.17
C ALA A 274 11.34 -25.51 -14.60
N ALA A 275 12.59 -25.81 -14.95
CA ALA A 275 13.76 -25.06 -14.52
C ALA A 275 13.72 -23.59 -14.97
N ILE A 276 13.19 -23.30 -16.17
CA ILE A 276 13.00 -21.93 -16.67
C ILE A 276 11.97 -21.18 -15.81
N ILE A 277 10.87 -21.82 -15.41
CA ILE A 277 9.85 -21.21 -14.54
C ILE A 277 10.42 -20.95 -13.15
N LEU A 278 11.29 -21.82 -12.63
CA LEU A 278 11.89 -21.72 -11.31
C LEU A 278 13.07 -20.75 -11.25
N GLN A 279 13.46 -20.10 -12.35
CA GLN A 279 14.51 -19.10 -12.30
C GLN A 279 14.10 -17.90 -11.43
N PRO A 280 15.03 -17.33 -10.65
CA PRO A 280 14.74 -16.13 -9.83
C PRO A 280 14.14 -15.00 -10.65
N GLU A 281 14.59 -14.76 -11.88
CA GLU A 281 14.09 -13.72 -12.79
C GLU A 281 12.61 -13.94 -13.18
N THR A 282 12.10 -15.17 -13.12
CA THR A 282 10.67 -15.48 -13.34
C THR A 282 9.83 -15.17 -12.12
N LEU A 283 10.35 -15.46 -10.92
CA LEU A 283 9.60 -15.41 -9.66
C LEU A 283 9.76 -14.09 -8.92
N PHE A 284 10.77 -13.31 -9.27
CA PHE A 284 11.10 -12.05 -8.60
C PHE A 284 11.34 -10.93 -9.62
N ARG A 285 10.98 -9.74 -9.23
CA ARG A 285 11.37 -8.48 -9.88
C ARG A 285 12.60 -7.95 -9.18
N LEU A 286 13.70 -7.83 -9.90
CA LEU A 286 14.95 -7.26 -9.40
C LEU A 286 15.07 -5.82 -9.88
N GLU A 287 15.45 -4.91 -9.01
CA GLU A 287 15.68 -3.51 -9.30
C GLU A 287 17.09 -3.08 -8.86
N GLY A 288 17.68 -2.14 -9.61
CA GLY A 288 18.93 -1.50 -9.23
C GLY A 288 20.17 -2.38 -9.44
N THR A 289 20.22 -3.10 -10.56
CA THR A 289 21.38 -3.92 -10.95
C THR A 289 22.48 -3.13 -11.65
N GLY A 290 22.23 -1.84 -11.98
CA GLY A 290 23.18 -0.96 -12.64
C GLY A 290 24.28 -0.44 -11.74
N GLU A 291 25.21 0.30 -12.35
CA GLU A 291 26.26 1.02 -11.61
C GLU A 291 25.68 2.28 -10.97
N SER A 292 26.25 2.68 -9.83
CA SER A 292 25.88 3.92 -9.17
C SER A 292 26.65 5.10 -9.75
N ASP A 293 25.98 6.25 -9.87
CA ASP A 293 26.64 7.52 -10.16
C ASP A 293 27.45 8.06 -8.97
N GLU A 294 28.04 9.25 -9.13
CA GLU A 294 28.84 9.91 -8.09
C GLU A 294 28.01 10.30 -6.85
N GLU A 295 26.69 10.48 -7.00
CA GLU A 295 25.76 10.80 -5.91
C GLU A 295 25.26 9.54 -5.18
N GLY A 296 25.66 8.34 -5.63
CA GLY A 296 25.23 7.05 -5.07
C GLY A 296 23.85 6.61 -5.54
N LEU A 297 23.35 7.17 -6.64
CA LEU A 297 22.11 6.74 -7.28
C LEU A 297 22.38 5.69 -8.37
N VAL A 298 21.54 4.70 -8.43
CA VAL A 298 21.55 3.66 -9.46
C VAL A 298 20.36 3.89 -10.39
N ALA A 299 20.61 4.20 -11.65
CA ALA A 299 19.58 4.23 -12.66
C ALA A 299 19.08 2.81 -12.94
N LEU A 300 17.76 2.61 -12.96
CA LEU A 300 17.21 1.34 -13.43
C LEU A 300 17.50 1.15 -14.91
N SER A 301 17.94 -0.04 -15.28
CA SER A 301 18.14 -0.39 -16.69
C SER A 301 16.81 -0.30 -17.46
N ARG A 302 16.89 -0.15 -18.77
CA ARG A 302 15.69 -0.08 -19.63
C ARG A 302 14.79 -1.29 -19.45
N ARG A 303 15.35 -2.47 -19.24
CA ARG A 303 14.60 -3.70 -18.98
C ARG A 303 13.92 -3.68 -17.61
N GLU A 304 14.60 -3.22 -16.58
CA GLU A 304 14.02 -3.04 -15.25
C GLU A 304 12.88 -2.02 -15.28
N LEU A 305 13.03 -0.93 -16.03
CA LEU A 305 11.99 0.07 -16.23
C LEU A 305 10.77 -0.49 -16.97
N ALA A 306 10.97 -1.25 -18.06
CA ALA A 306 9.88 -1.93 -18.76
C ALA A 306 9.12 -2.87 -17.83
N THR A 307 9.84 -3.66 -17.05
CA THR A 307 9.26 -4.59 -16.07
C THR A 307 8.50 -3.84 -14.98
N SER A 308 9.12 -2.82 -14.37
CA SER A 308 8.49 -2.04 -13.30
C SER A 308 7.24 -1.32 -13.78
N LEU A 309 7.26 -0.74 -14.99
CA LEU A 309 6.11 -0.06 -15.60
C LEU A 309 4.96 -1.04 -15.87
N ALA A 310 5.27 -2.20 -16.47
CA ALA A 310 4.26 -3.22 -16.77
C ALA A 310 3.57 -3.70 -15.50
N PHE A 311 4.33 -4.03 -14.46
CA PHE A 311 3.75 -4.46 -13.19
C PHE A 311 2.98 -3.34 -12.47
N ALA A 312 3.44 -2.11 -12.51
CA ALA A 312 2.71 -0.99 -11.92
C ALA A 312 1.33 -0.80 -12.55
N LEU A 313 1.24 -0.89 -13.89
CA LEU A 313 0.02 -0.60 -14.65
C LEU A 313 -0.86 -1.82 -14.92
N THR A 314 -0.33 -3.03 -14.94
CA THR A 314 -1.09 -4.22 -15.36
C THR A 314 -1.01 -5.38 -14.38
N ASP A 315 -0.05 -5.32 -13.48
CA ASP A 315 0.33 -6.44 -12.59
C ASP A 315 0.70 -7.72 -13.38
N LEU A 316 1.30 -7.53 -14.56
CA LEU A 316 1.77 -8.59 -15.47
C LEU A 316 3.14 -8.22 -16.04
N PRO A 317 3.90 -9.20 -16.56
CA PRO A 317 5.14 -8.93 -17.29
C PRO A 317 4.92 -8.04 -18.53
N PRO A 318 5.96 -7.31 -18.99
CA PRO A 318 5.86 -6.43 -20.14
C PRO A 318 5.45 -7.18 -21.42
N ASP A 319 4.62 -6.55 -22.23
CA ASP A 319 4.29 -7.03 -23.56
C ASP A 319 5.43 -6.74 -24.57
N SER A 320 5.35 -7.35 -25.77
CA SER A 320 6.39 -7.20 -26.80
C SER A 320 6.52 -5.77 -27.33
N ASN A 321 5.43 -4.96 -27.27
CA ASN A 321 5.49 -3.56 -27.70
C ASN A 321 6.28 -2.74 -26.70
N MET A 322 6.02 -2.91 -25.40
CA MET A 322 6.76 -2.25 -24.35
C MET A 322 8.24 -2.62 -24.37
N LEU A 323 8.58 -3.91 -24.52
CA LEU A 323 9.98 -4.32 -24.62
C LEU A 323 10.68 -3.63 -25.79
N ARG A 324 10.09 -3.62 -26.98
CA ARG A 324 10.64 -2.93 -28.15
C ARG A 324 10.77 -1.43 -27.95
N ALA A 325 9.79 -0.79 -27.28
CA ALA A 325 9.87 0.63 -26.99
C ALA A 325 11.07 0.97 -26.09
N PHE A 326 11.34 0.12 -25.09
CA PHE A 326 12.50 0.31 -24.20
C PHE A 326 13.84 -0.13 -24.83
N GLU A 327 13.85 -0.91 -25.91
CA GLU A 327 15.06 -1.21 -26.68
C GLU A 327 15.51 -0.02 -27.55
N ASN A 328 14.64 0.96 -27.79
CA ASN A 328 15.02 2.16 -28.55
C ASN A 328 15.87 3.09 -27.69
N GLU A 329 17.18 3.12 -27.94
CA GLU A 329 18.16 3.92 -27.20
C GLU A 329 18.11 5.42 -27.53
N GLU A 330 17.51 5.82 -28.64
CA GLU A 330 17.40 7.20 -29.07
C GLU A 330 16.45 8.02 -28.19
N LEU A 331 15.45 7.36 -27.58
CA LEU A 331 14.46 8.05 -26.74
C LEU A 331 14.85 8.00 -25.26
N PRO A 332 14.69 9.13 -24.54
CA PRO A 332 14.85 9.17 -23.09
C PRO A 332 13.85 8.22 -22.39
N PRO A 333 14.26 7.47 -21.35
CA PRO A 333 13.39 6.55 -20.64
C PRO A 333 12.06 7.19 -20.14
N ARG A 334 12.10 8.46 -19.71
CA ARG A 334 10.90 9.20 -19.27
C ARG A 334 9.84 9.36 -20.38
N GLU A 335 10.28 9.59 -21.60
CA GLU A 335 9.36 9.74 -22.75
C GLU A 335 8.76 8.40 -23.13
N ILE A 336 9.54 7.35 -23.11
CA ILE A 336 9.06 5.98 -23.34
C ILE A 336 7.99 5.63 -22.28
N ILE A 337 8.27 5.90 -21.01
CA ILE A 337 7.32 5.65 -19.91
C ILE A 337 6.01 6.41 -20.14
N ARG A 338 6.07 7.70 -20.49
CA ARG A 338 4.88 8.51 -20.74
C ARG A 338 4.05 7.97 -21.90
N THR A 339 4.72 7.58 -22.98
CA THR A 339 4.06 7.04 -24.20
C THR A 339 3.43 5.68 -23.91
N GLU A 340 4.17 4.75 -23.28
CA GLU A 340 3.67 3.42 -22.97
C GLU A 340 2.57 3.44 -21.90
N THR A 341 2.63 4.37 -20.94
CA THR A 341 1.55 4.55 -19.96
C THR A 341 0.25 4.96 -20.66
N ARG A 342 0.29 5.95 -21.56
CA ARG A 342 -0.90 6.35 -22.35
C ARG A 342 -1.39 5.18 -23.21
N ARG A 343 -0.51 4.51 -23.95
CA ARG A 343 -0.88 3.36 -24.78
C ARG A 343 -1.64 2.30 -24.01
N LEU A 344 -1.20 1.99 -22.77
CA LEU A 344 -1.87 0.98 -21.93
C LEU A 344 -3.19 1.47 -21.35
N LEU A 345 -3.28 2.76 -21.00
CA LEU A 345 -4.52 3.36 -20.51
C LEU A 345 -5.58 3.48 -21.62
N ASP A 346 -5.15 3.70 -22.88
CA ASP A 346 -6.03 3.81 -24.04
C ASP A 346 -6.40 2.48 -24.69
N ASP A 347 -5.84 1.34 -24.23
CA ASP A 347 -6.15 0.02 -24.78
C ASP A 347 -7.54 -0.47 -24.32
N GLU A 348 -8.58 -0.05 -25.04
CA GLU A 348 -9.97 -0.47 -24.77
C GLU A 348 -10.20 -1.97 -24.99
N LYS A 349 -9.42 -2.62 -25.86
CA LYS A 349 -9.56 -4.06 -26.13
C LYS A 349 -9.02 -4.91 -24.98
N ARG A 350 -8.04 -4.39 -24.26
CA ARG A 350 -7.44 -5.04 -23.11
C ARG A 350 -7.28 -4.01 -21.98
N PRO A 351 -8.37 -3.64 -21.29
CA PRO A 351 -8.37 -2.52 -20.32
C PRO A 351 -7.64 -2.86 -19.02
N THR A 352 -6.48 -3.52 -19.10
CA THR A 352 -5.73 -3.98 -17.92
C THR A 352 -5.25 -2.82 -17.05
N ALA A 353 -4.77 -1.74 -17.66
CA ALA A 353 -4.33 -0.56 -16.93
C ALA A 353 -5.51 0.21 -16.33
N ARG A 354 -6.63 0.35 -17.05
CA ARG A 354 -7.86 0.94 -16.48
C ARG A 354 -8.42 0.12 -15.33
N ASN A 355 -8.38 -1.21 -15.43
CA ASN A 355 -8.73 -2.10 -14.32
C ASN A 355 -7.78 -1.93 -13.12
N ARG A 356 -6.51 -1.60 -13.35
CA ARG A 356 -5.55 -1.30 -12.28
C ARG A 356 -5.87 0.03 -11.60
N LEU A 357 -6.33 1.06 -12.33
CA LEU A 357 -6.88 2.27 -11.74
C LEU A 357 -8.11 1.99 -10.88
N LEU A 358 -9.05 1.18 -11.38
CA LEU A 358 -10.22 0.77 -10.59
C LEU A 358 -9.80 0.04 -9.33
N GLN A 359 -8.84 -0.90 -9.42
CA GLN A 359 -8.30 -1.63 -8.27
C GLN A 359 -7.71 -0.68 -7.22
N PHE A 360 -7.01 0.39 -7.65
CA PHE A 360 -6.53 1.41 -6.72
C PHE A 360 -7.69 1.96 -5.88
N PHE A 361 -8.81 2.36 -6.49
CA PHE A 361 -9.94 2.92 -5.75
C PHE A 361 -10.67 1.88 -4.89
N GLN A 362 -10.75 0.62 -5.34
CA GLN A 362 -11.28 -0.48 -4.54
C GLN A 362 -10.49 -0.64 -3.23
N GLU A 363 -9.17 -0.63 -3.34
CA GLU A 363 -8.27 -0.78 -2.19
C GLU A 363 -8.10 0.53 -1.39
N TYR A 364 -8.22 1.71 -2.02
CA TYR A 364 -8.15 2.99 -1.34
C TYR A 364 -9.37 3.25 -0.46
N PHE A 365 -10.57 3.03 -1.00
CA PHE A 365 -11.82 3.19 -0.26
C PHE A 365 -12.22 1.97 0.56
N ASP A 366 -11.56 0.83 0.38
CA ASP A 366 -11.81 -0.44 1.10
C ASP A 366 -13.25 -0.98 0.96
N TYR A 367 -14.01 -0.56 -0.05
CA TYR A 367 -15.43 -0.90 -0.14
C TYR A 367 -15.73 -2.35 -0.56
N GLU A 368 -14.77 -3.09 -1.12
CA GLU A 368 -14.92 -4.53 -1.36
C GLU A 368 -15.13 -5.32 -0.06
N LYS A 369 -14.69 -4.78 1.09
CA LYS A 369 -14.95 -5.36 2.41
C LYS A 369 -16.44 -5.52 2.72
N ALA A 370 -17.33 -4.82 2.00
CA ALA A 370 -18.78 -5.01 2.12
C ALA A 370 -19.20 -6.46 1.90
N GLU A 371 -18.52 -7.20 1.03
CA GLU A 371 -18.79 -8.62 0.74
C GLU A 371 -18.45 -9.55 1.90
N ASP A 372 -17.58 -9.09 2.83
CA ASP A 372 -17.16 -9.83 4.01
C ASP A 372 -18.03 -9.56 5.25
N VAL A 373 -18.87 -8.52 5.20
CA VAL A 373 -19.74 -8.14 6.31
C VAL A 373 -21.07 -8.86 6.17
N PHE A 374 -21.26 -9.86 7.03
CA PHE A 374 -22.56 -10.55 7.12
C PHE A 374 -23.64 -9.57 7.61
N LYS A 375 -24.85 -9.66 7.04
CA LYS A 375 -26.03 -8.91 7.48
C LYS A 375 -27.18 -9.85 7.73
N ASP A 376 -27.82 -9.70 8.87
CA ASP A 376 -29.07 -10.41 9.13
C ASP A 376 -30.14 -9.96 8.15
N GLN A 377 -31.02 -10.90 7.78
CA GLN A 377 -32.12 -10.57 6.90
C GLN A 377 -33.19 -9.76 7.66
N VAL A 378 -33.47 -8.57 7.19
CA VAL A 378 -34.62 -7.79 7.64
C VAL A 378 -35.83 -8.22 6.83
N GLN A 379 -36.99 -8.33 7.48
CA GLN A 379 -38.22 -8.75 6.85
C GLN A 379 -38.50 -7.96 5.54
N GLY A 380 -38.58 -8.66 4.42
CA GLY A 380 -38.80 -8.07 3.09
C GLY A 380 -37.55 -7.51 2.39
N HIS A 381 -36.35 -7.61 3.00
CA HIS A 381 -35.13 -7.11 2.41
C HIS A 381 -34.02 -8.18 2.44
N LYS A 382 -33.55 -8.59 1.26
CA LYS A 382 -32.43 -9.49 1.14
C LYS A 382 -31.18 -8.66 0.77
N HIS A 383 -30.27 -8.53 1.73
CA HIS A 383 -29.01 -7.84 1.50
C HIS A 383 -28.11 -8.62 0.55
N TRP A 384 -27.55 -7.94 -0.46
CA TRP A 384 -26.60 -8.54 -1.39
C TRP A 384 -25.43 -7.57 -1.70
N ALA A 385 -24.38 -7.67 -0.91
CA ALA A 385 -23.21 -6.80 -0.98
C ALA A 385 -22.51 -6.80 -2.35
N PRO A 386 -22.37 -7.92 -3.10
CA PRO A 386 -21.74 -7.89 -4.41
C PRO A 386 -22.40 -6.92 -5.40
N ALA A 387 -23.71 -6.71 -5.34
CA ALA A 387 -24.38 -5.72 -6.18
C ALA A 387 -24.02 -4.30 -5.78
N LEU A 388 -23.89 -4.00 -4.49
CA LEU A 388 -23.48 -2.68 -4.02
C LEU A 388 -22.02 -2.37 -4.45
N VAL A 389 -21.15 -3.37 -4.35
CA VAL A 389 -19.77 -3.26 -4.83
C VAL A 389 -19.73 -3.04 -6.35
N TYR A 390 -20.56 -3.76 -7.11
CA TYR A 390 -20.70 -3.57 -8.55
C TYR A 390 -21.14 -2.16 -8.92
N ASP A 391 -22.13 -1.62 -8.23
CA ASP A 391 -22.64 -0.25 -8.44
C ASP A 391 -21.54 0.78 -8.17
N LEU A 392 -20.77 0.61 -7.10
CA LEU A 392 -19.65 1.52 -6.79
C LEU A 392 -18.50 1.38 -7.80
N ASN A 393 -18.20 0.17 -8.26
CA ASN A 393 -17.23 -0.04 -9.35
C ASN A 393 -17.67 0.69 -10.63
N ALA A 394 -18.96 0.67 -10.94
CA ALA A 394 -19.52 1.36 -12.09
C ALA A 394 -19.39 2.89 -11.94
N LEU A 395 -19.67 3.43 -10.76
CA LEU A 395 -19.47 4.85 -10.45
C LEU A 395 -18.01 5.27 -10.61
N VAL A 396 -17.08 4.55 -10.00
CA VAL A 396 -15.64 4.82 -10.10
C VAL A 396 -15.19 4.77 -11.57
N THR A 397 -15.63 3.74 -12.31
CA THR A 397 -15.30 3.61 -13.73
C THR A 397 -15.86 4.75 -14.56
N HIS A 398 -17.07 5.22 -14.24
CA HIS A 398 -17.69 6.36 -14.91
C HIS A 398 -16.89 7.65 -14.70
N VAL A 399 -16.47 7.93 -13.48
CA VAL A 399 -15.65 9.10 -13.13
C VAL A 399 -14.26 9.00 -13.78
N LEU A 400 -13.62 7.83 -13.76
CA LEU A 400 -12.33 7.59 -14.42
C LEU A 400 -12.38 7.76 -15.95
N LYS A 401 -13.52 7.53 -16.60
CA LYS A 401 -13.69 7.79 -18.03
C LYS A 401 -13.73 9.28 -18.34
N GLN A 402 -14.24 10.10 -17.43
CA GLN A 402 -14.25 11.57 -17.59
C GLN A 402 -12.86 12.15 -17.27
N ASP A 403 -12.15 11.55 -16.36
CA ASP A 403 -10.80 11.87 -15.89
C ASP A 403 -10.60 13.37 -15.54
N LYS A 404 -11.58 13.96 -14.88
CA LYS A 404 -11.59 15.34 -14.41
C LYS A 404 -11.98 15.42 -12.96
N GLN A 405 -11.21 16.18 -12.18
CA GLN A 405 -11.43 16.37 -10.73
C GLN A 405 -11.78 15.07 -10.02
N VAL A 406 -11.03 13.99 -10.37
CA VAL A 406 -11.41 12.61 -10.06
C VAL A 406 -11.70 12.41 -8.58
N LEU A 407 -10.78 12.81 -7.67
CA LEU A 407 -11.01 12.69 -6.23
C LEU A 407 -12.23 13.51 -5.78
N LYS A 408 -12.29 14.77 -6.18
CA LYS A 408 -13.38 15.68 -5.80
C LYS A 408 -14.73 15.13 -6.28
N THR A 409 -14.81 14.70 -7.54
CA THR A 409 -16.04 14.11 -8.10
C THR A 409 -16.44 12.83 -7.35
N LEU A 410 -15.50 11.92 -7.05
CA LEU A 410 -15.79 10.73 -6.27
C LEU A 410 -16.28 11.05 -4.85
N LEU A 411 -15.84 12.15 -4.26
CA LEU A 411 -16.31 12.57 -2.94
C LEU A 411 -17.66 13.32 -3.00
N THR A 412 -17.95 14.08 -4.07
CA THR A 412 -19.06 15.02 -4.05
C THR A 412 -20.18 14.75 -5.06
N THR A 413 -20.03 13.78 -5.98
CA THR A 413 -21.08 13.49 -6.95
C THR A 413 -22.38 13.06 -6.28
N ARG A 414 -23.50 13.49 -6.83
CA ARG A 414 -24.86 13.05 -6.46
C ARG A 414 -25.45 12.10 -7.50
N GLU A 415 -24.65 11.73 -8.48
CA GLU A 415 -25.04 10.84 -9.57
C GLU A 415 -24.45 9.46 -9.35
N TYR A 416 -25.29 8.46 -9.21
CA TYR A 416 -24.90 7.06 -9.01
C TYR A 416 -25.40 6.17 -10.13
N LEU A 417 -24.62 5.17 -10.46
CA LEU A 417 -25.01 4.09 -11.36
C LEU A 417 -25.57 2.94 -10.53
N VAL A 418 -26.86 2.68 -10.63
CA VAL A 418 -27.55 1.65 -9.85
C VAL A 418 -28.09 0.58 -10.79
N TYR A 419 -27.49 -0.61 -10.76
CA TYR A 419 -27.80 -1.73 -11.67
C TYR A 419 -28.60 -2.85 -11.05
N VAL A 420 -29.05 -2.70 -9.85
CA VAL A 420 -29.45 -3.77 -8.92
C VAL A 420 -30.66 -4.58 -9.29
N ASN A 421 -31.16 -4.54 -10.50
CA ASN A 421 -32.40 -5.24 -10.83
C ASN A 421 -32.23 -6.53 -11.64
N SER A 422 -31.04 -7.10 -11.73
CA SER A 422 -30.84 -8.36 -12.47
C SER A 422 -31.31 -9.60 -11.72
N HIS A 423 -31.54 -9.50 -10.40
CA HIS A 423 -32.04 -10.60 -9.56
C HIS A 423 -33.29 -10.17 -8.80
N ARG A 424 -34.43 -10.72 -9.21
CA ARG A 424 -35.78 -10.38 -8.75
C ARG A 424 -36.02 -10.44 -7.24
N ASP A 425 -35.09 -11.03 -6.46
CA ASP A 425 -35.25 -11.28 -5.04
C ASP A 425 -34.34 -10.45 -4.14
N HIS A 426 -33.53 -9.52 -4.71
CA HIS A 426 -32.57 -8.77 -3.92
C HIS A 426 -33.01 -7.30 -3.78
N GLY A 427 -33.36 -6.92 -2.55
CA GLY A 427 -33.96 -5.64 -2.20
C GLY A 427 -33.05 -4.41 -2.24
N ASN A 428 -32.09 -4.34 -3.17
CA ASN A 428 -31.17 -3.21 -3.23
C ASN A 428 -31.83 -1.85 -3.58
N PRO A 429 -32.94 -1.75 -4.34
CA PRO A 429 -33.64 -0.47 -4.46
C PRO A 429 -34.00 0.16 -3.11
N LEU A 430 -34.35 -0.65 -2.11
CA LEU A 430 -34.65 -0.18 -0.76
C LEU A 430 -33.43 0.43 -0.05
N VAL A 431 -32.22 -0.07 -0.32
CA VAL A 431 -30.99 0.50 0.24
C VAL A 431 -30.74 1.92 -0.27
N TYR A 432 -31.14 2.18 -1.51
CA TYR A 432 -31.04 3.50 -2.12
C TYR A 432 -32.27 4.39 -1.92
N ASN A 433 -33.28 3.94 -1.19
CA ASN A 433 -34.58 4.61 -1.04
C ASN A 433 -35.27 4.88 -2.40
N LEU A 434 -35.06 3.99 -3.36
CA LEU A 434 -35.69 4.05 -4.68
C LEU A 434 -37.06 3.36 -4.66
N PRO A 435 -37.98 3.77 -5.55
CA PRO A 435 -39.29 3.14 -5.64
C PRO A 435 -39.19 1.62 -5.92
N PRO A 436 -40.11 0.79 -5.45
CA PRO A 436 -40.08 -0.67 -5.69
C PRO A 436 -40.12 -1.07 -7.16
N ASP A 437 -40.70 -0.22 -8.02
CA ASP A 437 -40.82 -0.40 -9.46
C ASP A 437 -39.64 0.26 -10.24
N TRP A 438 -38.64 0.79 -9.53
CA TRP A 438 -37.49 1.41 -10.16
C TRP A 438 -36.76 0.42 -11.07
N LYS A 439 -36.35 0.90 -12.23
CA LYS A 439 -35.63 0.11 -13.25
C LYS A 439 -34.20 0.61 -13.44
N PRO A 440 -33.22 -0.30 -13.54
CA PRO A 440 -31.84 0.09 -13.84
C PRO A 440 -31.74 0.85 -15.17
N SER A 441 -30.84 1.82 -15.18
CA SER A 441 -30.51 2.61 -16.36
C SER A 441 -29.00 2.67 -16.53
N PRO A 442 -28.48 2.65 -17.78
CA PRO A 442 -27.08 2.93 -18.03
C PRO A 442 -26.69 4.39 -17.78
N LYS A 443 -27.68 5.26 -17.57
CA LYS A 443 -27.47 6.66 -17.20
C LYS A 443 -27.42 6.79 -15.68
N PRO A 444 -26.55 7.66 -15.16
CA PRO A 444 -26.54 7.93 -13.73
C PRO A 444 -27.90 8.43 -13.23
N HIS A 445 -28.27 7.98 -12.02
CA HIS A 445 -29.40 8.48 -11.27
C HIS A 445 -28.93 9.56 -10.30
N ARG A 446 -29.56 10.74 -10.34
CA ARG A 446 -29.24 11.84 -9.43
C ARG A 446 -30.09 11.73 -8.17
N PHE A 447 -29.41 11.63 -7.03
CA PHE A 447 -30.05 11.61 -5.72
C PHE A 447 -30.34 13.03 -5.19
N PRO A 448 -31.34 13.19 -4.31
CA PRO A 448 -31.59 14.43 -3.59
C PRO A 448 -30.34 14.91 -2.81
N GLU A 449 -30.25 16.21 -2.59
CA GLU A 449 -29.05 16.83 -2.00
C GLU A 449 -28.84 16.45 -0.53
N ASP A 450 -29.91 16.11 0.16
CA ASP A 450 -29.94 15.71 1.55
C ASP A 450 -29.84 14.18 1.78
N GLN A 451 -29.69 13.38 0.71
CA GLN A 451 -29.71 11.93 0.85
C GLN A 451 -28.37 11.25 0.54
N ARG A 452 -27.67 11.66 -0.52
CA ARG A 452 -26.46 10.97 -0.96
C ARG A 452 -25.44 11.92 -1.58
N MET A 453 -24.14 11.69 -1.30
CA MET A 453 -23.02 12.43 -1.88
C MET A 453 -21.77 11.55 -1.94
N GLY A 454 -21.29 11.23 -3.12
CA GLY A 454 -20.03 10.55 -3.39
C GLY A 454 -19.90 9.16 -2.74
N VAL A 455 -18.67 8.68 -2.71
CA VAL A 455 -18.33 7.34 -2.23
C VAL A 455 -18.64 7.16 -0.75
N LEU A 456 -18.41 8.17 0.08
CA LEU A 456 -18.54 8.05 1.54
C LEU A 456 -20.00 7.86 2.02
N THR A 457 -20.97 8.19 1.17
CA THR A 457 -22.39 7.89 1.46
C THR A 457 -22.94 6.76 0.57
N HIS A 458 -22.08 6.15 -0.25
CA HIS A 458 -22.49 5.01 -1.06
C HIS A 458 -22.69 3.77 -0.19
N PRO A 459 -23.79 2.99 -0.39
CA PRO A 459 -24.08 1.83 0.46
C PRO A 459 -22.94 0.82 0.58
N ALA A 460 -22.17 0.57 -0.49
CA ALA A 460 -21.03 -0.33 -0.44
C ALA A 460 -19.97 0.13 0.59
N TRP A 461 -19.64 1.43 0.61
CA TRP A 461 -18.68 1.97 1.57
C TRP A 461 -19.24 1.97 3.00
N LEU A 462 -20.51 2.34 3.17
CA LEU A 462 -21.17 2.36 4.48
C LEU A 462 -21.24 0.95 5.09
N VAL A 463 -21.56 -0.07 4.29
CA VAL A 463 -21.58 -1.48 4.72
C VAL A 463 -20.18 -1.97 5.04
N ALA A 464 -19.19 -1.69 4.20
CA ALA A 464 -17.79 -2.07 4.42
C ALA A 464 -17.24 -1.54 5.76
N HIS A 465 -17.75 -0.37 6.20
CA HIS A 465 -17.39 0.29 7.45
C HIS A 465 -18.56 0.25 8.46
N SER A 466 -19.13 -0.93 8.66
CA SER A 466 -20.16 -1.23 9.66
C SER A 466 -19.92 -2.61 10.26
N THR A 467 -20.68 -2.96 11.31
CA THR A 467 -20.71 -4.31 11.86
C THR A 467 -21.89 -5.11 11.27
N ASN A 468 -22.06 -6.36 11.70
CA ASN A 468 -23.21 -7.18 11.29
C ASN A 468 -24.55 -6.58 11.70
N PHE A 469 -24.59 -5.88 12.84
CA PHE A 469 -25.81 -5.44 13.50
C PHE A 469 -25.93 -3.92 13.64
N ASP A 470 -24.81 -3.21 13.60
CA ASP A 470 -24.75 -1.78 13.88
C ASP A 470 -23.90 -1.02 12.88
N ASN A 471 -24.07 0.29 12.85
CA ASN A 471 -23.11 1.22 12.29
C ASN A 471 -21.77 1.13 13.04
N ASP A 472 -20.73 1.64 12.40
CA ASP A 472 -19.43 1.76 13.04
C ASP A 472 -18.81 3.16 12.74
N PRO A 473 -19.22 4.20 13.47
CA PRO A 473 -18.65 5.53 13.32
C PRO A 473 -17.15 5.56 13.58
N ILE A 474 -16.64 4.65 14.42
CA ILE A 474 -15.23 4.55 14.74
C ILE A 474 -14.44 4.14 13.50
N ARG A 475 -14.85 3.06 12.80
CA ARG A 475 -14.22 2.61 11.55
C ARG A 475 -14.33 3.65 10.44
N ARG A 476 -15.49 4.29 10.28
CA ARG A 476 -15.69 5.38 9.31
C ARG A 476 -14.74 6.54 9.57
N GLY A 477 -14.68 7.00 10.82
CA GLY A 477 -13.82 8.08 11.24
C GLY A 477 -12.33 7.73 11.17
N HIS A 478 -11.95 6.51 11.52
CA HIS A 478 -10.61 5.97 11.36
C HIS A 478 -10.17 6.01 9.90
N TRP A 479 -11.02 5.51 8.98
CA TRP A 479 -10.73 5.54 7.55
C TRP A 479 -10.51 6.99 7.05
N ILE A 480 -11.39 7.92 7.40
CA ILE A 480 -11.25 9.35 7.03
C ILE A 480 -9.94 9.91 7.58
N ARG A 481 -9.62 9.62 8.85
CA ARG A 481 -8.37 10.06 9.48
C ARG A 481 -7.14 9.58 8.76
N TYR A 482 -7.10 8.28 8.38
CA TYR A 482 -5.95 7.69 7.71
C TYR A 482 -5.86 8.07 6.23
N LYS A 483 -6.96 7.92 5.49
CA LYS A 483 -6.94 7.95 4.02
C LYS A 483 -7.11 9.35 3.43
N LEU A 484 -7.84 10.24 4.10
CA LEU A 484 -8.05 11.60 3.62
C LEU A 484 -7.24 12.65 4.38
N LEU A 485 -7.08 12.48 5.69
CA LEU A 485 -6.34 13.44 6.51
C LEU A 485 -4.86 13.07 6.71
N GLY A 486 -4.42 11.87 6.31
CA GLY A 486 -3.03 11.43 6.45
C GLY A 486 -2.56 11.34 7.91
N GLY A 487 -3.51 11.27 8.84
CA GLY A 487 -3.21 11.13 10.27
C GLY A 487 -3.00 9.68 10.68
N ASN A 488 -2.63 9.47 11.94
CA ASN A 488 -2.48 8.17 12.56
C ASN A 488 -3.29 8.07 13.84
N VAL A 489 -3.64 6.84 14.21
CA VAL A 489 -4.26 6.49 15.49
C VAL A 489 -3.48 5.31 16.06
N PRO A 490 -3.09 5.31 17.31
CA PRO A 490 -2.38 4.19 17.93
C PRO A 490 -3.20 2.91 17.89
N ASP A 491 -2.51 1.77 17.89
CA ASP A 491 -3.15 0.47 18.07
C ASP A 491 -3.85 0.39 19.43
N ILE A 492 -4.96 -0.35 19.48
CA ILE A 492 -5.71 -0.55 20.73
C ILE A 492 -4.82 -1.30 21.72
N PRO A 493 -4.61 -0.78 22.95
CA PRO A 493 -3.85 -1.51 23.95
C PRO A 493 -4.51 -2.86 24.28
N ILE A 494 -3.69 -3.89 24.46
CA ILE A 494 -4.15 -5.31 24.67
C ILE A 494 -5.10 -5.45 25.86
N ASN A 495 -5.05 -4.52 26.83
CA ASN A 495 -5.82 -4.57 28.07
C ASN A 495 -7.10 -3.72 28.06
N VAL A 496 -7.53 -3.23 26.89
CA VAL A 496 -8.74 -2.41 26.77
C VAL A 496 -9.89 -3.28 26.25
N ASP A 497 -10.98 -3.35 27.01
CA ASP A 497 -12.24 -3.92 26.51
C ASP A 497 -12.87 -2.90 25.54
N ALA A 498 -12.83 -3.21 24.26
CA ALA A 498 -13.28 -2.31 23.19
C ALA A 498 -14.77 -2.46 22.85
N LYS A 499 -15.56 -3.18 23.66
CA LYS A 499 -16.98 -3.39 23.37
C LYS A 499 -17.83 -2.21 23.82
N LEU A 500 -18.72 -1.78 22.93
CA LEU A 500 -19.77 -0.84 23.31
C LEU A 500 -20.82 -1.55 24.17
N PRO A 501 -21.50 -0.84 25.09
CA PRO A 501 -22.60 -1.41 25.90
C PRO A 501 -23.69 -2.03 25.01
N GLU A 502 -24.13 -3.24 25.36
CA GLU A 502 -25.24 -3.92 24.72
C GLU A 502 -26.59 -3.44 25.31
N GLU A 503 -26.95 -2.19 25.02
CA GLU A 503 -28.18 -1.55 25.52
C GLU A 503 -29.17 -1.32 24.36
N PRO A 504 -30.12 -2.23 24.12
CA PRO A 504 -30.97 -2.21 22.91
C PRO A 504 -31.92 -1.01 22.85
N THR A 505 -32.14 -0.30 23.97
CA THR A 505 -32.98 0.91 24.04
C THR A 505 -32.20 2.19 23.83
N TRP A 506 -30.89 2.10 23.71
CA TRP A 506 -30.01 3.27 23.52
C TRP A 506 -29.60 3.38 22.05
N THR A 507 -29.68 4.59 21.50
CA THR A 507 -29.10 4.89 20.19
C THR A 507 -27.61 4.59 20.21
N LEU A 508 -27.01 4.27 19.07
CA LEU A 508 -25.59 4.00 18.96
C LEU A 508 -24.76 5.15 19.51
N ARG A 509 -25.12 6.41 19.19
CA ARG A 509 -24.47 7.60 19.71
C ARG A 509 -24.49 7.66 21.24
N LYS A 510 -25.59 7.22 21.86
CA LYS A 510 -25.67 7.13 23.34
C LYS A 510 -24.79 6.01 23.87
N ARG A 511 -24.74 4.84 23.23
CA ARG A 511 -23.86 3.72 23.61
C ARG A 511 -22.36 4.08 23.49
N MET A 512 -22.01 4.96 22.56
CA MET A 512 -20.64 5.45 22.40
C MET A 512 -20.13 6.38 23.51
N HIS A 513 -20.95 6.68 24.56
CA HIS A 513 -20.50 7.54 25.67
C HIS A 513 -19.22 7.01 26.36
N VAL A 514 -19.05 5.68 26.41
CA VAL A 514 -17.87 5.02 26.99
C VAL A 514 -16.56 5.43 26.30
N THR A 515 -16.63 5.78 25.03
CA THR A 515 -15.44 6.24 24.26
C THR A 515 -14.99 7.66 24.66
N ARG A 516 -15.76 8.36 25.52
CA ARG A 516 -15.41 9.66 26.08
C ARG A 516 -14.70 9.56 27.43
N GLU A 517 -14.54 8.36 27.97
CA GLU A 517 -13.75 8.12 29.17
C GLU A 517 -12.28 8.45 28.90
N GLU A 518 -11.54 8.94 29.90
CA GLU A 518 -10.18 9.47 29.74
C GLU A 518 -9.23 8.50 29.00
N ALA A 519 -9.31 7.21 29.30
CA ALA A 519 -8.46 6.19 28.68
C ALA A 519 -8.77 5.97 27.18
N CYS A 520 -10.04 6.12 26.80
CA CYS A 520 -10.53 5.85 25.45
C CYS A 520 -10.51 7.12 24.57
N TYR A 521 -10.81 8.27 25.17
CA TYR A 521 -11.01 9.53 24.46
C TYR A 521 -9.79 9.98 23.66
N LYS A 522 -8.60 9.64 24.11
CA LYS A 522 -7.34 9.99 23.47
C LYS A 522 -7.27 9.53 21.99
N CYS A 523 -7.74 8.32 21.70
CA CYS A 523 -7.84 7.81 20.33
C CYS A 523 -9.17 8.21 19.68
N HIS A 524 -10.28 8.07 20.43
CA HIS A 524 -11.62 8.27 19.90
C HIS A 524 -11.93 9.74 19.55
N SER A 525 -11.29 10.72 20.21
CA SER A 525 -11.38 12.13 19.82
C SER A 525 -10.89 12.42 18.40
N LYS A 526 -9.99 11.58 17.88
CA LYS A 526 -9.44 11.70 16.53
C LYS A 526 -10.30 11.04 15.46
N MET A 527 -11.19 10.11 15.82
CA MET A 527 -11.98 9.29 14.91
C MET A 527 -13.48 9.57 14.99
N ASN A 528 -14.06 9.52 16.20
CA ASN A 528 -15.51 9.62 16.36
C ASN A 528 -16.12 10.86 15.71
N PRO A 529 -15.54 12.07 15.85
CA PRO A 529 -16.10 13.25 15.21
C PRO A 529 -16.18 13.16 13.69
N LEU A 530 -15.29 12.39 13.05
CA LEU A 530 -15.27 12.20 11.61
C LEU A 530 -16.29 11.16 11.13
N GLY A 531 -16.69 10.23 11.98
CA GLY A 531 -17.62 9.15 11.62
C GLY A 531 -19.07 9.39 12.04
N LEU A 532 -19.30 10.16 13.12
CA LEU A 532 -20.63 10.42 13.67
C LEU A 532 -21.59 11.13 12.70
N PRO A 533 -21.16 12.04 11.80
CA PRO A 533 -22.07 12.62 10.82
C PRO A 533 -22.79 11.61 9.93
N PHE A 534 -22.20 10.43 9.73
CA PHE A 534 -22.79 9.37 8.89
C PHE A 534 -23.88 8.54 9.58
N GLU A 535 -24.32 8.90 10.79
CA GLU A 535 -25.41 8.19 11.50
C GLU A 535 -26.79 8.37 10.86
N ILE A 536 -26.93 9.30 9.91
CA ILE A 536 -28.10 9.38 9.04
C ILE A 536 -28.25 8.16 8.11
N TYR A 537 -27.32 7.20 8.16
CA TYR A 537 -27.43 5.93 7.47
C TYR A 537 -27.42 4.79 8.49
N ASP A 538 -28.20 3.74 8.24
CA ASP A 538 -28.12 2.53 9.02
C ASP A 538 -26.96 1.61 8.58
N HIS A 539 -26.80 0.49 9.25
CA HIS A 539 -25.73 -0.48 8.95
C HIS A 539 -25.89 -1.23 7.62
N TYR A 540 -27.05 -1.13 6.95
CA TYR A 540 -27.25 -1.56 5.57
C TYR A 540 -26.90 -0.48 4.54
N GLY A 541 -26.58 0.72 5.01
CA GLY A 541 -26.34 1.89 4.17
C GLY A 541 -27.63 2.59 3.69
N ARG A 542 -28.79 2.33 4.31
CA ARG A 542 -30.05 3.03 4.01
C ARG A 542 -30.07 4.37 4.71
N PHE A 543 -30.55 5.39 4.03
CA PHE A 543 -30.81 6.69 4.62
C PHE A 543 -31.97 6.62 5.61
N ARG A 544 -31.82 7.25 6.78
CA ARG A 544 -32.82 7.27 7.86
C ARG A 544 -32.87 8.62 8.56
N PHE A 545 -34.05 8.98 9.05
CA PHE A 545 -34.25 10.17 9.89
C PHE A 545 -34.21 9.84 11.38
N ASP A 546 -34.57 8.62 11.75
CA ASP A 546 -34.74 8.20 13.13
C ASP A 546 -33.94 6.93 13.45
N GLU A 547 -33.55 6.79 14.71
CA GLU A 547 -33.02 5.59 15.34
C GLU A 547 -33.77 5.33 16.63
N LEU A 548 -34.45 4.18 16.75
CA LEU A 548 -35.25 3.83 17.92
C LEU A 548 -36.30 4.93 18.26
N ASP A 549 -37.03 5.39 17.25
CA ASP A 549 -38.06 6.46 17.36
C ASP A 549 -37.50 7.80 17.89
N LYS A 550 -36.20 8.06 17.72
CA LYS A 550 -35.56 9.32 18.07
C LYS A 550 -34.90 9.92 16.85
N PRO A 551 -35.01 11.22 16.63
CA PRO A 551 -34.29 11.88 15.54
C PRO A 551 -32.78 11.57 15.61
N VAL A 552 -32.19 11.27 14.45
CA VAL A 552 -30.75 11.04 14.36
C VAL A 552 -30.00 12.36 14.53
N ASP A 553 -29.02 12.36 15.43
CA ASP A 553 -28.08 13.48 15.59
C ASP A 553 -26.84 13.23 14.74
N ALA A 554 -26.71 13.95 13.61
CA ALA A 554 -25.60 13.91 12.69
C ALA A 554 -24.55 15.02 12.92
N THR A 555 -24.75 15.84 13.96
CA THR A 555 -23.83 16.95 14.25
C THR A 555 -22.50 16.44 14.81
N SER A 556 -21.42 17.15 14.53
CA SER A 556 -20.13 16.84 15.12
C SER A 556 -19.22 18.08 15.17
N LYS A 557 -18.17 18.01 15.98
CA LYS A 557 -17.13 19.04 16.06
C LYS A 557 -15.78 18.43 15.74
N ILE A 558 -15.26 18.73 14.56
CA ILE A 558 -13.95 18.27 14.10
C ILE A 558 -12.87 19.13 14.75
N VAL A 559 -11.86 18.49 15.31
CA VAL A 559 -10.71 19.14 15.93
C VAL A 559 -9.42 18.43 15.57
N ASN A 560 -8.34 19.17 15.45
CA ASN A 560 -7.00 18.61 15.20
C ASN A 560 -6.95 17.69 13.96
N SER A 561 -7.66 18.07 12.89
CA SER A 561 -7.63 17.33 11.61
C SER A 561 -6.23 17.37 10.97
N GLY A 562 -5.45 18.43 11.23
CA GLY A 562 -4.20 18.72 10.53
C GLY A 562 -4.42 19.34 9.15
N ALA A 563 -5.66 19.47 8.70
CA ALA A 563 -6.03 20.00 7.39
C ALA A 563 -6.74 21.37 7.54
N PRO A 564 -6.16 22.46 7.03
CA PRO A 564 -6.80 23.77 7.08
C PRO A 564 -8.21 23.75 6.49
N GLY A 565 -9.17 24.37 7.19
CA GLY A 565 -10.56 24.48 6.75
C GLY A 565 -11.45 23.26 6.99
N VAL A 566 -10.91 22.17 7.54
CA VAL A 566 -11.70 20.98 7.90
C VAL A 566 -12.23 21.05 9.33
N ASP A 567 -11.48 21.63 10.25
CA ASP A 567 -11.87 21.78 11.65
C ASP A 567 -13.08 22.70 11.82
N GLY A 568 -13.89 22.42 12.83
CA GLY A 568 -15.09 23.19 13.19
C GLY A 568 -16.32 22.30 13.38
N GLU A 569 -17.45 22.92 13.63
CA GLU A 569 -18.73 22.23 13.73
C GLU A 569 -19.27 21.87 12.36
N VAL A 570 -19.84 20.67 12.23
CA VAL A 570 -20.52 20.17 11.02
C VAL A 570 -21.91 19.66 11.44
N ASN A 571 -22.90 19.89 10.57
CA ASN A 571 -24.28 19.53 10.84
C ASN A 571 -24.67 18.15 10.29
N ASP A 572 -23.97 17.72 9.25
CA ASP A 572 -24.26 16.50 8.51
C ASP A 572 -23.00 15.97 7.77
N PRO A 573 -23.05 14.78 7.16
CA PRO A 573 -21.92 14.23 6.43
C PRO A 573 -21.59 15.02 5.14
N PHE A 574 -22.54 15.72 4.56
CA PHE A 574 -22.34 16.44 3.29
C PHE A 574 -21.42 17.64 3.50
N GLU A 575 -21.65 18.40 4.59
CA GLU A 575 -20.77 19.51 4.97
C GLU A 575 -19.34 19.02 5.25
N LEU A 576 -19.20 17.90 5.98
CA LEU A 576 -17.88 17.28 6.21
C LEU A 576 -17.22 16.87 4.89
N ILE A 577 -17.95 16.20 3.99
CA ILE A 577 -17.43 15.74 2.70
C ILE A 577 -16.99 16.92 1.84
N GLU A 578 -17.76 17.99 1.82
CA GLU A 578 -17.40 19.21 1.06
C GLU A 578 -16.12 19.86 1.57
N ARG A 579 -15.96 19.94 2.90
CA ARG A 579 -14.70 20.44 3.50
C ARG A 579 -13.51 19.56 3.12
N LEU A 580 -13.65 18.25 3.20
CA LEU A 580 -12.60 17.29 2.81
C LEU A 580 -12.27 17.38 1.31
N ALA A 581 -13.28 17.45 0.45
CA ALA A 581 -13.13 17.51 -1.00
C ALA A 581 -12.51 18.82 -1.51
N ASN A 582 -12.64 19.92 -0.75
CA ASN A 582 -12.04 21.20 -1.06
C ASN A 582 -10.72 21.46 -0.33
N SER A 583 -10.20 20.48 0.40
CA SER A 583 -8.94 20.60 1.15
C SER A 583 -7.74 20.20 0.31
N THR A 584 -6.84 21.15 0.04
CA THR A 584 -5.54 20.88 -0.60
C THR A 584 -4.73 19.82 0.17
N HIS A 585 -4.83 19.83 1.50
CA HIS A 585 -4.17 18.80 2.33
C HIS A 585 -4.70 17.39 2.00
N CYS A 586 -6.02 17.21 1.93
CA CYS A 586 -6.62 15.92 1.57
C CYS A 586 -6.23 15.47 0.16
N GLU A 587 -6.15 16.41 -0.78
CA GLU A 587 -5.70 16.14 -2.14
C GLU A 587 -4.23 15.70 -2.17
N GLN A 588 -3.36 16.35 -1.41
CA GLN A 588 -1.95 15.95 -1.27
C GLN A 588 -1.81 14.59 -0.60
N VAL A 589 -2.63 14.28 0.41
CA VAL A 589 -2.68 12.94 1.01
C VAL A 589 -3.13 11.89 0.00
N PHE A 590 -4.13 12.18 -0.83
CA PHE A 590 -4.52 11.31 -1.94
C PHE A 590 -3.36 11.03 -2.90
N VAL A 591 -2.59 12.04 -3.30
CA VAL A 591 -1.38 11.88 -4.14
C VAL A 591 -0.38 10.91 -3.48
N ARG A 592 -0.18 10.98 -2.14
CA ARG A 592 0.68 10.04 -1.40
C ARG A 592 0.16 8.60 -1.52
N TYR A 593 -1.15 8.38 -1.43
CA TYR A 593 -1.72 7.03 -1.59
C TYR A 593 -1.60 6.51 -3.02
N VAL A 594 -1.77 7.37 -4.04
CA VAL A 594 -1.51 6.98 -5.45
C VAL A 594 -0.04 6.60 -5.64
N PHE A 595 0.89 7.38 -5.07
CA PHE A 595 2.31 7.03 -5.04
C PHE A 595 2.53 5.64 -4.42
N ARG A 596 2.00 5.38 -3.23
CA ARG A 596 2.16 4.09 -2.52
C ARG A 596 1.69 2.91 -3.35
N PHE A 597 0.56 3.05 -4.03
CA PHE A 597 -0.01 1.99 -4.85
C PHE A 597 0.84 1.68 -6.09
N PHE A 598 1.22 2.69 -6.85
CA PHE A 598 1.93 2.49 -8.12
C PHE A 598 3.43 2.24 -7.94
N LEU A 599 4.05 2.77 -6.88
CA LEU A 599 5.44 2.50 -6.57
C LEU A 599 5.62 1.32 -5.60
N GLY A 600 4.54 0.79 -5.02
CA GLY A 600 4.52 -0.40 -4.16
C GLY A 600 5.31 -0.24 -2.87
N ARG A 601 5.44 0.98 -2.35
CA ARG A 601 6.13 1.32 -1.11
C ARG A 601 5.61 2.61 -0.49
N ASN A 602 5.84 2.81 0.78
CA ASN A 602 5.64 4.11 1.40
C ASN A 602 6.65 5.12 0.85
N GLU A 603 6.24 6.37 0.83
CA GLU A 603 7.12 7.49 0.54
C GLU A 603 8.11 7.75 1.68
N THR A 604 9.21 8.37 1.33
CA THR A 604 10.22 8.90 2.23
C THR A 604 10.37 10.41 1.99
N LEU A 605 11.15 11.11 2.80
CA LEU A 605 11.46 12.52 2.54
C LEU A 605 12.23 12.72 1.22
N GLY A 606 12.98 11.70 0.76
CA GLY A 606 13.62 11.71 -0.55
C GLY A 606 12.64 11.77 -1.74
N ASP A 607 11.38 11.44 -1.51
CA ASP A 607 10.32 11.49 -2.54
C ASP A 607 9.58 12.83 -2.62
N ALA A 608 9.95 13.81 -1.77
CA ALA A 608 9.24 15.09 -1.68
C ALA A 608 9.09 15.79 -3.04
N LYS A 609 10.16 15.87 -3.83
CA LYS A 609 10.13 16.45 -5.18
C LYS A 609 9.11 15.74 -6.07
N THR A 610 9.14 14.41 -6.09
CA THR A 610 8.22 13.59 -6.88
C THR A 610 6.76 13.86 -6.50
N LEU A 611 6.45 13.93 -5.21
CA LEU A 611 5.08 14.18 -4.73
C LEU A 611 4.61 15.59 -5.07
N GLN A 612 5.48 16.59 -4.95
CA GLN A 612 5.15 17.98 -5.30
C GLN A 612 4.91 18.13 -6.81
N GLU A 613 5.76 17.52 -7.66
CA GLU A 613 5.59 17.53 -9.12
C GLU A 613 4.33 16.77 -9.54
N ALA A 614 4.04 15.64 -8.90
CA ALA A 614 2.83 14.86 -9.16
C ALA A 614 1.55 15.63 -8.77
N HIS A 615 1.54 16.29 -7.61
CA HIS A 615 0.43 17.14 -7.19
C HIS A 615 0.24 18.33 -8.14
N LYS A 616 1.32 18.96 -8.57
CA LYS A 616 1.27 20.03 -9.56
C LYS A 616 0.69 19.53 -10.89
N ALA A 617 1.11 18.37 -11.38
CA ALA A 617 0.58 17.76 -12.60
C ALA A 617 -0.92 17.47 -12.48
N TYR A 618 -1.37 16.96 -11.32
CA TYR A 618 -2.77 16.73 -11.02
C TYR A 618 -3.59 18.02 -11.09
N LEU A 619 -3.12 19.10 -10.45
CA LEU A 619 -3.79 20.40 -10.48
C LEU A 619 -3.85 21.00 -11.91
N GLN A 620 -2.75 20.94 -12.65
CA GLN A 620 -2.65 21.51 -14.00
C GLN A 620 -3.51 20.77 -15.04
N SER A 621 -3.86 19.52 -14.76
CA SER A 621 -4.70 18.68 -15.63
C SER A 621 -6.17 18.63 -15.20
N ASP A 622 -6.64 19.58 -14.40
CA ASP A 622 -8.00 19.59 -13.86
C ASP A 622 -8.32 18.32 -13.07
N GLY A 623 -7.38 17.88 -12.24
CA GLY A 623 -7.55 16.71 -11.36
C GLY A 623 -7.61 15.35 -12.07
N SER A 624 -6.86 15.20 -13.18
CA SER A 624 -6.75 13.95 -13.94
C SER A 624 -5.95 12.89 -13.20
N MET A 625 -6.55 11.71 -13.04
CA MET A 625 -5.87 10.53 -12.49
C MET A 625 -4.79 10.00 -13.45
N GLU A 626 -5.03 10.07 -14.74
CA GLU A 626 -4.05 9.65 -15.76
C GLU A 626 -2.80 10.53 -15.73
N ALA A 627 -2.97 11.85 -15.66
CA ALA A 627 -1.85 12.79 -15.55
C ALA A 627 -1.04 12.58 -14.26
N LEU A 628 -1.72 12.33 -13.13
CA LEU A 628 -1.08 12.02 -11.86
C LEU A 628 -0.22 10.76 -11.95
N VAL A 629 -0.78 9.67 -12.49
CA VAL A 629 -0.06 8.39 -12.65
C VAL A 629 1.12 8.51 -13.60
N ILE A 630 0.95 9.21 -14.75
CA ILE A 630 2.04 9.48 -15.70
C ILE A 630 3.17 10.25 -15.02
N SER A 631 2.84 11.28 -14.22
CA SER A 631 3.85 12.07 -13.48
C SER A 631 4.63 11.20 -12.51
N LEU A 632 3.96 10.38 -11.70
CA LEU A 632 4.59 9.49 -10.73
C LEU A 632 5.49 8.45 -11.39
N LEU A 633 5.02 7.77 -12.44
CA LEU A 633 5.76 6.71 -13.12
C LEU A 633 6.91 7.25 -14.00
N SER A 634 6.90 8.53 -14.37
CA SER A 634 8.02 9.18 -15.06
C SER A 634 8.94 9.98 -14.13
N SER A 635 8.80 9.86 -12.81
CA SER A 635 9.56 10.61 -11.81
C SER A 635 10.93 10.02 -11.49
N ASP A 636 11.77 10.79 -10.80
CA ASP A 636 13.05 10.31 -10.28
C ASP A 636 12.88 9.13 -9.31
N SER A 637 11.85 9.17 -8.45
CA SER A 637 11.51 8.07 -7.52
C SER A 637 11.18 6.75 -8.22
N PHE A 638 10.78 6.79 -9.49
CA PHE A 638 10.53 5.60 -10.29
C PHE A 638 11.79 5.14 -11.04
N LEU A 639 12.58 6.07 -11.56
CA LEU A 639 13.74 5.77 -12.41
C LEU A 639 15.00 5.38 -11.64
N TYR A 640 15.16 5.84 -10.41
CA TYR A 640 16.40 5.69 -9.66
C TYR A 640 16.18 4.96 -8.32
N ARG A 641 17.28 4.34 -7.83
CA ARG A 641 17.37 3.75 -6.49
C ARG A 641 18.63 4.23 -5.80
N ALA A 642 18.56 4.39 -4.49
CA ALA A 642 19.77 4.61 -3.69
C ALA A 642 20.59 3.31 -3.61
N LYS A 643 21.90 3.43 -3.68
CA LYS A 643 22.80 2.30 -3.42
C LYS A 643 22.55 1.78 -2.01
N PRO A 644 22.46 0.46 -1.82
CA PRO A 644 22.38 -0.09 -0.47
C PRO A 644 23.57 0.42 0.35
N LYS A 645 23.32 1.05 1.48
CA LYS A 645 24.39 1.34 2.43
C LYS A 645 25.01 -0.02 2.77
N GLN A 646 26.30 -0.21 2.48
CA GLN A 646 27.01 -1.42 2.87
C GLN A 646 26.77 -1.58 4.38
N LEU A 647 26.02 -2.63 4.76
CA LEU A 647 26.04 -3.11 6.12
C LEU A 647 27.51 -3.35 6.42
N ALA A 648 28.07 -2.61 7.38
CA ALA A 648 29.40 -2.88 7.88
C ALA A 648 29.41 -4.39 8.19
N GLN A 649 30.21 -5.14 7.43
CA GLN A 649 30.36 -6.58 7.62
C GLN A 649 30.80 -6.75 9.07
N SER A 650 29.88 -7.11 9.95
CA SER A 650 30.24 -7.77 11.18
C SER A 650 30.85 -9.09 10.72
N GLU A 651 32.16 -9.17 10.69
CA GLU A 651 32.88 -10.42 10.51
C GLU A 651 32.34 -11.40 11.56
N ALA A 652 31.46 -12.29 11.12
CA ALA A 652 31.21 -13.52 11.83
C ALA A 652 32.55 -14.28 11.77
N LYS A 653 33.31 -14.25 12.85
CA LYS A 653 34.38 -15.21 13.06
C LYS A 653 33.79 -16.60 13.21
N PRO A 654 34.44 -17.63 12.63
CA PRO A 654 34.01 -19.01 12.64
C PRO A 654 33.95 -19.60 14.04
#